data_0708a70c5a5e3b73f398ab70ae66682a
#
_entry.id   0708a70c5a5e3b73f398ab70ae66682a
#
_cell.length_a   1.000
_cell.length_b   1.000
_cell.length_c   1.000
_cell.angle_alpha   90.00
_cell.angle_beta   90.00
_cell.angle_gamma   90.00
#
_symmetry.space_group_name_H-M   'P 1'
#
loop_
_entity.id
_entity.type
_entity.pdbx_description
1 polymer ?
#
loop_
_entity_poly.entity_id
_entity_poly.type
_entity_poly.pdbx_seq_one_letter_code
_entity_poly.pdbx_strand_id
1 'polypeptide(L)'
;MQIRKRDSRRLLMTLAAIALFLGTRCLVAQETERPWMNTKLSPEERAELVLKQLTLDEKLSLVHGNGMAHEPQWTMPLTHLTNGGAGYVEGIDRLGIPPLVISDAGYGVRSSGASGRYSTAMPSNLGAASSWDLESACAFGEVIGGELRAQGFDMTLGGGLNLTREPRNGRTFEYAGEDPLLAGTVVGNMMRCEQAQHVVGDIKHYAVNDQETGRFVVNSIISKRAMQESDLLAFHIALSIANPGAVMCSYNRINGDFGCENSYTLKDVLRKEWSFRGFVISDWGGTHSTEKASAAGLDQEQPMADHFGPKLKAAVEAGRVPLSEIDDHARRVLYAEFSSGIVDNPPEMGVVDVERGLEVAQHIEEKSIVLLKNNQAVLPIDPSRVHSIAIIGGHADVGMLSGGGSAQVDPPAGNAIMAPGKGATHWQDHIWFPTSPLKALQTKLPNTKIKFDSGTDVQHAANLARNSDLAIVFAYQWLSEGMDLPNLSLPDNQNALIEQVSTANPRTIVVLETGTAITMPWIDKVAGVVEAWYAGSAGHKALANVLAGGVNPSGKLAMTFPRSESDLPRPVIAPLPADAEGQGNDSVNSGTHVSSYAVHYDEGPEVGYKWYDAQHKQPLFPFGFGLSYTSYIYSGLTVDSSAKVARFTVKNGGNRAGTEIAEVYATLPKGSDEHFKRLVGWKRVTLAPGESQSVTVPIDPRVLQTFDDSTNAWNFAAGEYEVVVGSSSDNTPLKASLRVQ
;
A
#
# COMPACT_ATOMS: atom_id res chain seq x y z
N MET A 1 48.51 -68.03 -46.44
CA MET A 1 48.46 -66.62 -46.77
C MET A 1 47.17 -65.99 -46.21
N GLN A 2 46.95 -66.09 -44.87
CA GLN A 2 45.73 -65.59 -44.19
C GLN A 2 45.99 -64.94 -42.82
N ILE A 3 47.23 -64.65 -42.47
CA ILE A 3 47.57 -64.09 -41.12
C ILE A 3 47.89 -62.62 -41.12
N ARG A 4 47.98 -61.90 -42.29
CA ARG A 4 48.35 -60.48 -42.34
C ARG A 4 47.16 -59.45 -42.43
N LYS A 5 45.91 -59.90 -42.40
CA LYS A 5 44.73 -59.02 -42.50
C LYS A 5 44.01 -58.76 -41.15
N ARG A 6 44.43 -59.40 -40.05
CA ARG A 6 43.81 -59.25 -38.73
C ARG A 6 44.46 -58.13 -37.88
N ASP A 7 45.74 -57.84 -38.06
CA ASP A 7 46.46 -56.89 -37.24
C ASP A 7 46.24 -55.43 -37.68
N SER A 8 46.01 -55.15 -39.00
CA SER A 8 45.72 -53.85 -39.50
C SER A 8 44.32 -53.29 -39.09
N ARG A 9 43.35 -54.23 -38.85
CA ARG A 9 42.01 -53.80 -38.37
C ARG A 9 41.97 -53.48 -36.87
N ARG A 10 42.83 -54.17 -36.07
CA ARG A 10 42.94 -53.85 -34.64
C ARG A 10 43.70 -52.55 -34.41
N LEU A 11 44.72 -52.26 -35.21
CA LEU A 11 45.46 -50.94 -35.08
C LEU A 11 44.62 -49.79 -35.55
N LEU A 12 43.75 -49.93 -36.57
CA LEU A 12 42.80 -48.88 -37.00
C LEU A 12 41.68 -48.69 -36.00
N MET A 13 41.15 -49.70 -35.34
CA MET A 13 40.14 -49.56 -34.31
C MET A 13 40.69 -48.98 -33.02
N THR A 14 41.94 -49.23 -32.67
CA THR A 14 42.57 -48.59 -31.47
C THR A 14 42.93 -47.18 -31.73
N LEU A 15 43.33 -46.77 -32.91
CA LEU A 15 43.56 -45.35 -33.29
C LEU A 15 42.24 -44.56 -33.43
N ALA A 16 41.15 -45.19 -33.92
CA ALA A 16 39.83 -44.56 -33.98
C ALA A 16 39.22 -44.38 -32.57
N ALA A 17 39.43 -45.33 -31.63
CA ALA A 17 39.01 -45.22 -30.26
C ALA A 17 39.78 -44.14 -29.48
N ILE A 18 41.09 -43.99 -29.74
CA ILE A 18 41.92 -42.91 -29.13
C ILE A 18 41.57 -41.55 -29.71
N ALA A 19 41.24 -41.43 -31.00
CA ALA A 19 40.79 -40.20 -31.62
C ALA A 19 39.37 -39.80 -31.15
N LEU A 20 38.46 -40.76 -30.88
CA LEU A 20 37.16 -40.49 -30.24
C LEU A 20 37.30 -40.09 -28.78
N PHE A 21 38.26 -40.64 -28.00
CA PHE A 21 38.52 -40.25 -26.63
C PHE A 21 39.26 -38.91 -26.48
N LEU A 22 40.03 -38.50 -27.46
CA LEU A 22 40.65 -37.15 -27.52
C LEU A 22 39.70 -36.10 -28.09
N GLY A 23 38.76 -36.47 -28.96
CA GLY A 23 37.71 -35.57 -29.49
C GLY A 23 36.59 -35.29 -28.50
N THR A 24 36.31 -36.18 -27.54
CA THR A 24 35.31 -35.96 -26.49
C THR A 24 35.82 -35.18 -25.26
N ARG A 25 37.15 -34.92 -25.19
CA ARG A 25 37.69 -34.03 -24.13
C ARG A 25 37.75 -32.56 -24.50
N CYS A 26 37.40 -32.14 -25.72
CA CYS A 26 37.37 -30.76 -26.16
C CYS A 26 35.98 -30.12 -26.21
N LEU A 27 34.94 -30.82 -25.69
CA LEU A 27 33.59 -30.28 -25.55
C LEU A 27 33.06 -30.41 -24.10
N VAL A 28 33.96 -30.36 -23.12
CA VAL A 28 33.56 -29.85 -21.82
C VAL A 28 33.55 -28.34 -22.05
N ALA A 29 32.35 -27.76 -22.28
CA ALA A 29 32.15 -26.34 -22.15
C ALA A 29 32.87 -25.94 -20.86
N GLN A 30 33.83 -25.00 -20.93
CA GLN A 30 34.29 -24.32 -19.77
C GLN A 30 33.03 -23.80 -19.12
N GLU A 31 32.57 -24.42 -18.04
CA GLU A 31 31.67 -23.79 -17.11
C GLU A 31 32.44 -22.52 -16.70
N THR A 32 32.05 -21.41 -17.29
CA THR A 32 32.58 -20.10 -16.88
C THR A 32 32.31 -20.02 -15.39
N GLU A 33 33.39 -20.06 -14.60
CA GLU A 33 33.26 -19.87 -13.15
C GLU A 33 32.44 -18.61 -12.93
N ARG A 34 31.26 -18.75 -12.33
CA ARG A 34 30.36 -17.67 -11.96
C ARG A 34 30.55 -17.36 -10.46
N PRO A 35 31.62 -16.64 -10.08
CA PRO A 35 31.95 -16.42 -8.67
C PRO A 35 30.85 -15.66 -7.91
N TRP A 36 30.01 -14.89 -8.61
CA TRP A 36 28.84 -14.22 -8.04
C TRP A 36 27.72 -15.17 -7.61
N MET A 37 27.73 -16.43 -8.01
CA MET A 37 26.80 -17.45 -7.53
C MET A 37 27.18 -18.02 -6.16
N ASN A 38 28.29 -17.57 -5.57
CA ASN A 38 28.68 -17.91 -4.21
C ASN A 38 27.83 -17.14 -3.19
N THR A 39 26.86 -17.83 -2.58
CA THR A 39 25.94 -17.25 -1.58
C THR A 39 26.60 -16.80 -0.27
N LYS A 40 27.91 -17.04 -0.08
CA LYS A 40 28.69 -16.52 1.07
C LYS A 40 29.16 -15.08 0.85
N LEU A 41 29.14 -14.58 -0.38
CA LEU A 41 29.42 -13.19 -0.70
C LEU A 41 28.18 -12.34 -0.42
N SER A 42 28.40 -11.09 -0.03
CA SER A 42 27.31 -10.14 0.11
C SER A 42 26.64 -9.81 -1.23
N PRO A 43 25.38 -9.38 -1.26
CA PRO A 43 24.72 -8.93 -2.48
C PRO A 43 25.52 -7.86 -3.23
N GLU A 44 26.18 -6.94 -2.54
CA GLU A 44 27.05 -5.92 -3.11
C GLU A 44 28.26 -6.52 -3.82
N GLU A 45 28.96 -7.46 -3.17
CA GLU A 45 30.13 -8.14 -3.77
C GLU A 45 29.73 -8.93 -5.00
N ARG A 46 28.56 -9.57 -4.97
CA ARG A 46 28.00 -10.35 -6.10
C ARG A 46 27.66 -9.42 -7.26
N ALA A 47 26.97 -8.30 -7.01
CA ALA A 47 26.63 -7.29 -8.00
C ALA A 47 27.89 -6.70 -8.68
N GLU A 48 28.94 -6.39 -7.90
CA GLU A 48 30.22 -5.92 -8.43
C GLU A 48 30.94 -6.94 -9.33
N LEU A 49 30.85 -8.21 -8.99
CA LEU A 49 31.44 -9.27 -9.82
C LEU A 49 30.72 -9.43 -11.16
N VAL A 50 29.38 -9.31 -11.18
CA VAL A 50 28.58 -9.32 -12.41
C VAL A 50 28.85 -8.09 -13.23
N LEU A 51 28.80 -6.89 -12.62
CA LEU A 51 28.96 -5.59 -13.29
C LEU A 51 30.24 -5.54 -14.14
N LYS A 52 31.34 -6.12 -13.63
CA LYS A 52 32.63 -6.20 -14.34
C LYS A 52 32.58 -7.07 -15.60
N GLN A 53 31.59 -7.92 -15.76
CA GLN A 53 31.42 -8.81 -16.91
C GLN A 53 30.44 -8.25 -17.96
N LEU A 54 29.66 -7.20 -17.58
CA LEU A 54 28.63 -6.62 -18.45
C LEU A 54 29.24 -5.75 -19.54
N THR A 55 28.75 -5.92 -20.75
CA THR A 55 28.88 -4.94 -21.84
C THR A 55 28.02 -3.71 -21.60
N LEU A 56 28.23 -2.64 -22.33
CA LEU A 56 27.37 -1.44 -22.24
C LEU A 56 25.90 -1.78 -22.58
N ASP A 57 25.66 -2.58 -23.62
CA ASP A 57 24.31 -2.95 -24.02
C ASP A 57 23.59 -3.77 -22.93
N GLU A 58 24.29 -4.69 -22.26
CA GLU A 58 23.74 -5.44 -21.15
C GLU A 58 23.47 -4.58 -19.91
N LYS A 59 24.31 -3.57 -19.62
CA LYS A 59 24.02 -2.60 -18.55
C LYS A 59 22.77 -1.80 -18.87
N LEU A 60 22.61 -1.38 -20.13
CA LEU A 60 21.44 -0.64 -20.59
C LEU A 60 20.17 -1.49 -20.56
N SER A 61 20.23 -2.79 -20.90
CA SER A 61 19.04 -3.66 -20.83
C SER A 61 18.50 -3.85 -19.41
N LEU A 62 19.34 -3.69 -18.36
CA LEU A 62 18.90 -3.74 -16.95
C LEU A 62 18.19 -2.46 -16.49
N VAL A 63 18.39 -1.34 -17.19
CA VAL A 63 17.91 -0.03 -16.71
C VAL A 63 16.66 0.48 -17.45
N HIS A 64 15.98 -0.38 -18.19
CA HIS A 64 14.67 -0.05 -18.80
C HIS A 64 13.76 -1.27 -18.95
N GLY A 65 12.46 -1.03 -19.02
CA GLY A 65 11.44 -2.02 -19.29
C GLY A 65 11.35 -2.43 -20.77
N ASN A 66 10.70 -3.57 -21.01
CA ASN A 66 10.45 -4.14 -22.34
C ASN A 66 8.95 -4.27 -22.63
N GLY A 67 8.16 -3.31 -22.15
CA GLY A 67 6.74 -3.18 -22.40
C GLY A 67 5.83 -3.79 -21.34
N MET A 68 4.53 -3.53 -21.50
CA MET A 68 3.45 -4.03 -20.67
C MET A 68 2.41 -4.75 -21.53
N ALA A 69 1.87 -5.87 -21.06
CA ALA A 69 0.82 -6.59 -21.77
C ALA A 69 -0.52 -5.83 -21.76
N HIS A 70 -1.31 -6.02 -22.82
CA HIS A 70 -2.67 -5.48 -22.98
C HIS A 70 -2.81 -3.96 -23.08
N GLU A 71 -1.69 -3.22 -23.11
CA GLU A 71 -1.66 -1.79 -23.32
C GLU A 71 -0.95 -1.47 -24.66
N PRO A 72 -1.71 -1.19 -25.73
CA PRO A 72 -1.15 -1.03 -27.09
C PRO A 72 -0.03 0.02 -27.18
N GLN A 73 -0.14 1.12 -26.40
CA GLN A 73 0.84 2.19 -26.34
C GLN A 73 2.18 1.74 -25.72
N TRP A 74 2.19 0.66 -24.95
CA TRP A 74 3.36 0.13 -24.24
C TRP A 74 3.81 -1.24 -24.78
N THR A 75 3.48 -1.56 -26.03
CA THR A 75 3.86 -2.82 -26.66
C THR A 75 5.26 -2.74 -27.25
N MET A 76 6.14 -3.66 -26.83
CA MET A 76 7.50 -3.87 -27.32
C MET A 76 7.71 -5.34 -27.74
N PRO A 77 8.80 -5.68 -28.44
CA PRO A 77 9.03 -7.05 -28.90
C PRO A 77 8.97 -8.13 -27.81
N LEU A 78 9.41 -7.82 -26.58
CA LEU A 78 9.43 -8.75 -25.45
C LEU A 78 8.20 -8.66 -24.55
N THR A 79 7.21 -7.84 -24.85
CA THR A 79 5.99 -7.67 -24.04
C THR A 79 5.27 -9.00 -23.77
N HIS A 80 5.37 -9.97 -24.67
CA HIS A 80 4.79 -11.30 -24.48
C HIS A 80 5.39 -12.09 -23.28
N LEU A 81 6.53 -11.65 -22.74
CA LEU A 81 7.20 -12.25 -21.59
C LEU A 81 6.75 -11.65 -20.24
N THR A 82 5.92 -10.62 -20.24
CA THR A 82 5.40 -9.99 -19.00
C THR A 82 4.53 -10.91 -18.15
N ASN A 83 4.22 -12.11 -18.62
CA ASN A 83 3.37 -13.07 -17.93
C ASN A 83 1.97 -12.52 -17.59
N GLY A 84 1.50 -11.51 -18.33
CA GLY A 84 0.25 -10.79 -18.06
C GLY A 84 0.33 -9.76 -16.94
N GLY A 85 1.52 -9.50 -16.42
CA GLY A 85 1.77 -8.48 -15.39
C GLY A 85 2.08 -7.10 -15.97
N ALA A 86 2.55 -6.23 -15.08
CA ALA A 86 2.77 -4.81 -15.34
C ALA A 86 4.02 -4.51 -16.18
N GLY A 87 5.02 -5.42 -16.20
CA GLY A 87 6.25 -5.17 -16.95
C GLY A 87 7.20 -6.37 -17.02
N TYR A 88 8.24 -6.18 -17.82
CA TYR A 88 9.33 -7.14 -18.02
C TYR A 88 10.64 -6.41 -18.24
N VAL A 89 11.71 -6.84 -17.55
CA VAL A 89 13.09 -6.39 -17.78
C VAL A 89 13.91 -7.62 -18.15
N GLU A 90 14.68 -7.51 -19.25
CA GLU A 90 15.46 -8.63 -19.76
C GLU A 90 16.60 -9.00 -18.80
N GLY A 91 16.75 -10.28 -18.52
CA GLY A 91 17.88 -10.82 -17.77
C GLY A 91 19.16 -10.95 -18.59
N ILE A 92 20.25 -11.41 -17.94
CA ILE A 92 21.54 -11.69 -18.61
C ILE A 92 21.84 -13.17 -18.54
N ASP A 93 21.26 -13.95 -19.47
CA ASP A 93 21.31 -15.42 -19.46
C ASP A 93 22.73 -16.01 -19.38
N ARG A 94 23.69 -15.42 -20.13
CA ARG A 94 25.08 -15.90 -20.13
C ARG A 94 25.74 -15.79 -18.74
N LEU A 95 25.25 -14.89 -17.89
CA LEU A 95 25.73 -14.69 -16.52
C LEU A 95 24.80 -15.35 -15.48
N GLY A 96 23.64 -15.86 -15.89
CA GLY A 96 22.65 -16.47 -15.00
C GLY A 96 21.94 -15.45 -14.13
N ILE A 97 21.78 -14.22 -14.63
CA ILE A 97 20.94 -13.20 -14.02
C ILE A 97 19.54 -13.34 -14.62
N PRO A 98 18.50 -13.61 -13.80
CA PRO A 98 17.15 -13.81 -14.29
C PRO A 98 16.53 -12.50 -14.81
N PRO A 99 15.47 -12.55 -15.63
CA PRO A 99 14.67 -11.38 -15.91
C PRO A 99 13.90 -10.92 -14.68
N LEU A 100 13.42 -9.67 -14.67
CA LEU A 100 12.40 -9.21 -13.74
C LEU A 100 11.03 -9.27 -14.43
N VAL A 101 10.14 -10.10 -13.89
CA VAL A 101 8.73 -10.19 -14.29
C VAL A 101 7.90 -9.48 -13.24
N ILE A 102 7.28 -8.37 -13.60
CA ILE A 102 6.75 -7.38 -12.67
C ILE A 102 5.22 -7.44 -12.61
N SER A 103 4.63 -7.38 -11.43
CA SER A 103 3.19 -7.29 -11.25
C SER A 103 2.79 -6.21 -10.25
N ASP A 104 1.68 -5.52 -10.54
CA ASP A 104 0.97 -4.78 -9.52
C ASP A 104 0.49 -5.72 -8.42
N ALA A 105 0.58 -5.28 -7.17
CA ALA A 105 0.18 -6.08 -6.02
C ALA A 105 -0.17 -5.24 -4.78
N GLY A 106 -0.87 -4.13 -4.96
CA GLY A 106 -1.20 -3.19 -3.88
C GLY A 106 -1.88 -3.83 -2.67
N TYR A 107 -2.88 -4.69 -2.88
CA TYR A 107 -3.51 -5.52 -1.83
C TYR A 107 -3.91 -6.92 -2.34
N GLY A 108 -3.24 -7.39 -3.38
CA GLY A 108 -3.34 -8.71 -4.02
C GLY A 108 -2.73 -8.65 -5.40
N VAL A 109 -2.24 -9.78 -5.90
CA VAL A 109 -1.57 -9.83 -7.20
C VAL A 109 -2.56 -9.54 -8.32
N ARG A 110 -2.23 -8.58 -9.17
CA ARG A 110 -3.02 -8.26 -10.35
C ARG A 110 -2.46 -9.02 -11.55
N SER A 111 -3.30 -9.84 -12.18
CA SER A 111 -3.06 -10.26 -13.54
C SER A 111 -4.09 -9.55 -14.42
N SER A 112 -3.67 -8.76 -15.39
CA SER A 112 -4.53 -7.89 -16.20
C SER A 112 -5.58 -8.64 -17.04
N GLY A 113 -6.41 -9.46 -16.39
CA GLY A 113 -7.62 -10.12 -16.92
C GLY A 113 -7.42 -11.19 -18.00
N ALA A 114 -6.24 -11.33 -18.56
CA ALA A 114 -6.01 -12.21 -19.72
C ALA A 114 -5.52 -13.62 -19.38
N SER A 115 -5.02 -13.83 -18.17
CA SER A 115 -4.38 -15.12 -17.83
C SER A 115 -5.32 -16.14 -17.23
N GLY A 116 -6.56 -15.77 -16.85
CA GLY A 116 -7.47 -16.62 -16.10
C GLY A 116 -6.95 -16.99 -14.69
N ARG A 117 -5.95 -16.25 -14.21
CA ARG A 117 -5.39 -16.40 -12.87
C ARG A 117 -6.18 -15.53 -11.89
N TYR A 118 -6.11 -15.90 -10.64
CA TYR A 118 -6.75 -15.15 -9.55
C TYR A 118 -5.82 -15.06 -8.37
N SER A 119 -6.03 -14.06 -7.53
CA SER A 119 -5.30 -13.80 -6.32
C SER A 119 -6.26 -13.51 -5.17
N THR A 120 -5.79 -13.68 -3.95
CA THR A 120 -6.51 -13.20 -2.77
C THR A 120 -6.48 -11.68 -2.73
N ALA A 121 -7.65 -11.03 -2.78
CA ALA A 121 -7.73 -9.64 -2.38
C ALA A 121 -7.72 -9.56 -0.84
N MET A 122 -6.69 -8.96 -0.29
CA MET A 122 -6.61 -8.56 1.11
C MET A 122 -7.57 -7.39 1.38
N PRO A 123 -7.87 -7.05 2.64
CA PRO A 123 -8.39 -5.72 2.95
C PRO A 123 -7.48 -4.64 2.36
N SER A 124 -8.05 -3.52 1.93
CA SER A 124 -7.26 -2.40 1.42
C SER A 124 -6.16 -1.98 2.41
N ASN A 125 -5.10 -1.32 1.93
CA ASN A 125 -4.00 -0.92 2.82
C ASN A 125 -4.48 0.00 3.94
N LEU A 126 -5.44 0.90 3.66
CA LEU A 126 -6.08 1.73 4.68
C LEU A 126 -6.84 0.89 5.72
N GLY A 127 -7.58 -0.14 5.26
CA GLY A 127 -8.23 -1.11 6.14
C GLY A 127 -7.21 -1.86 6.97
N ALA A 128 -6.18 -2.46 6.35
CA ALA A 128 -5.13 -3.18 7.06
C ALA A 128 -4.38 -2.30 8.08
N ALA A 129 -4.11 -1.03 7.77
CA ALA A 129 -3.52 -0.06 8.70
C ALA A 129 -4.45 0.22 9.89
N SER A 130 -5.77 0.22 9.68
CA SER A 130 -6.77 0.38 10.75
C SER A 130 -6.78 -0.78 11.75
N SER A 131 -6.13 -1.90 11.45
CA SER A 131 -5.87 -2.95 12.44
C SER A 131 -4.81 -2.57 13.48
N TRP A 132 -3.88 -1.67 13.17
CA TRP A 132 -2.70 -1.29 13.97
C TRP A 132 -1.88 -2.51 14.41
N ASP A 133 -1.89 -3.59 13.63
CA ASP A 133 -1.33 -4.89 13.97
C ASP A 133 -0.20 -5.29 13.02
N LEU A 134 1.02 -5.29 13.51
CA LEU A 134 2.21 -5.58 12.72
C LEU A 134 2.34 -7.07 12.35
N GLU A 135 1.72 -7.96 13.13
CA GLU A 135 1.64 -9.39 12.76
C GLU A 135 0.71 -9.58 11.57
N SER A 136 -0.43 -8.87 11.56
CA SER A 136 -1.34 -8.83 10.40
C SER A 136 -0.69 -8.21 9.18
N ALA A 137 0.08 -7.13 9.34
CA ALA A 137 0.84 -6.53 8.25
C ALA A 137 1.87 -7.51 7.66
N CYS A 138 2.56 -8.28 8.50
CA CYS A 138 3.48 -9.31 8.03
C CYS A 138 2.75 -10.45 7.30
N ALA A 139 1.64 -10.97 7.85
CA ALA A 139 0.86 -12.03 7.21
C ALA A 139 0.27 -11.59 5.86
N PHE A 140 -0.10 -10.31 5.74
CA PHE A 140 -0.51 -9.70 4.47
C PHE A 140 0.60 -9.82 3.41
N GLY A 141 1.82 -9.40 3.74
CA GLY A 141 2.98 -9.50 2.84
C GLY A 141 3.35 -10.95 2.50
N GLU A 142 3.29 -11.88 3.48
CA GLU A 142 3.56 -13.30 3.22
C GLU A 142 2.62 -13.90 2.17
N VAL A 143 1.34 -13.57 2.22
CA VAL A 143 0.36 -14.08 1.23
C VAL A 143 0.65 -13.49 -0.15
N ILE A 144 0.81 -12.17 -0.25
CA ILE A 144 1.05 -11.52 -1.55
C ILE A 144 2.36 -12.03 -2.17
N GLY A 145 3.46 -12.05 -1.43
CA GLY A 145 4.74 -12.54 -1.93
C GLY A 145 4.69 -14.01 -2.36
N GLY A 146 4.00 -14.86 -1.59
CA GLY A 146 3.78 -16.27 -1.94
C GLY A 146 2.94 -16.42 -3.22
N GLU A 147 1.89 -15.62 -3.39
CA GLU A 147 1.04 -15.65 -4.59
C GLU A 147 1.75 -15.08 -5.83
N LEU A 148 2.58 -14.03 -5.68
CA LEU A 148 3.44 -13.54 -6.77
C LEU A 148 4.32 -14.64 -7.31
N ARG A 149 5.06 -15.34 -6.44
CA ARG A 149 5.94 -16.44 -6.83
C ARG A 149 5.17 -17.59 -7.47
N ALA A 150 4.04 -18.00 -6.87
CA ALA A 150 3.19 -19.05 -7.43
C ALA A 150 2.65 -18.69 -8.82
N GLN A 151 2.55 -17.41 -9.15
CA GLN A 151 2.15 -16.92 -10.45
C GLN A 151 3.32 -16.63 -11.39
N GLY A 152 4.57 -16.78 -10.93
CA GLY A 152 5.77 -16.60 -11.76
C GLY A 152 6.21 -15.15 -11.89
N PHE A 153 5.99 -14.32 -10.87
CA PHE A 153 6.48 -12.94 -10.79
C PHE A 153 7.68 -12.84 -9.86
N ASP A 154 8.61 -11.96 -10.22
CA ASP A 154 9.87 -11.70 -9.50
C ASP A 154 9.82 -10.41 -8.68
N MET A 155 8.97 -9.46 -9.07
CA MET A 155 8.90 -8.13 -8.48
C MET A 155 7.45 -7.70 -8.25
N THR A 156 7.21 -7.10 -7.09
CA THR A 156 5.95 -6.45 -6.73
C THR A 156 6.01 -4.96 -7.01
N LEU A 157 4.85 -4.37 -7.36
CA LEU A 157 4.58 -2.94 -7.31
C LEU A 157 3.54 -2.65 -6.22
N GLY A 158 3.72 -3.29 -5.06
CA GLY A 158 2.92 -3.08 -3.85
C GLY A 158 3.30 -1.78 -3.11
N GLY A 159 3.25 -1.77 -1.81
CA GLY A 159 3.89 -0.79 -0.93
C GLY A 159 3.42 0.66 -1.06
N GLY A 160 2.13 0.92 -1.35
CA GLY A 160 1.57 2.27 -1.40
C GLY A 160 1.71 3.03 -0.08
N LEU A 161 2.39 4.20 -0.06
CA LEU A 161 2.81 4.87 1.17
C LEU A 161 2.60 6.39 1.19
N ASN A 162 1.96 6.98 0.17
CA ASN A 162 1.62 8.40 0.26
C ASN A 162 0.68 8.66 1.45
N LEU A 163 0.82 9.82 2.09
CA LEU A 163 -0.04 10.17 3.21
C LEU A 163 -1.40 10.72 2.73
N THR A 164 -2.43 10.52 3.52
CA THR A 164 -3.76 11.09 3.26
C THR A 164 -3.79 12.58 3.62
N ARG A 165 -3.04 13.41 2.86
CA ARG A 165 -3.13 14.88 2.93
C ARG A 165 -4.42 15.39 2.32
N GLU A 166 -4.84 14.76 1.23
CA GLU A 166 -6.09 15.02 0.53
C GLU A 166 -6.99 13.79 0.65
N PRO A 167 -7.99 13.81 1.54
CA PRO A 167 -8.85 12.64 1.74
C PRO A 167 -9.71 12.30 0.53
N ARG A 168 -9.84 13.20 -0.47
CA ARG A 168 -10.55 12.92 -1.73
C ARG A 168 -9.68 12.23 -2.77
N ASN A 169 -8.38 12.01 -2.49
CA ASN A 169 -7.48 11.30 -3.40
C ASN A 169 -8.03 9.91 -3.77
N GLY A 170 -8.12 9.63 -5.07
CA GLY A 170 -8.68 8.40 -5.61
C GLY A 170 -7.92 7.13 -5.20
N ARG A 171 -6.69 7.24 -4.72
CA ARG A 171 -5.86 6.13 -4.25
C ARG A 171 -5.74 6.03 -2.72
N THR A 172 -6.53 6.78 -1.96
CA THR A 172 -6.48 6.75 -0.49
C THR A 172 -6.61 5.34 0.07
N PHE A 173 -7.45 4.48 -0.51
CA PHE A 173 -7.61 3.09 -0.09
C PHE A 173 -6.34 2.24 -0.24
N GLU A 174 -5.46 2.61 -1.19
CA GLU A 174 -4.19 1.92 -1.48
C GLU A 174 -3.06 2.36 -0.54
N TYR A 175 -3.27 3.42 0.24
CA TYR A 175 -2.31 3.97 1.18
C TYR A 175 -2.68 3.64 2.63
N ALA A 176 -1.74 3.85 3.58
CA ALA A 176 -1.89 3.41 4.96
C ALA A 176 -2.30 4.51 5.95
N GLY A 177 -2.93 5.59 5.47
CA GLY A 177 -3.50 6.64 6.30
C GLY A 177 -2.69 7.94 6.35
N GLU A 178 -2.92 8.75 7.40
CA GLU A 178 -2.45 10.15 7.47
C GLU A 178 -1.22 10.36 8.36
N ASP A 179 -0.83 9.35 9.16
CA ASP A 179 0.29 9.47 10.09
C ASP A 179 1.54 8.75 9.58
N PRO A 180 2.70 9.41 9.49
CA PRO A 180 3.91 8.82 8.93
C PRO A 180 4.46 7.64 9.74
N LEU A 181 4.29 7.63 11.09
CA LEU A 181 4.76 6.52 11.91
C LEU A 181 3.90 5.27 11.71
N LEU A 182 2.57 5.43 11.71
CA LEU A 182 1.66 4.31 11.47
C LEU A 182 1.84 3.77 10.05
N ALA A 183 1.72 4.63 9.04
CA ALA A 183 1.80 4.24 7.63
C ALA A 183 3.15 3.59 7.30
N GLY A 184 4.27 4.24 7.65
CA GLY A 184 5.61 3.73 7.40
C GLY A 184 5.89 2.41 8.12
N THR A 185 5.38 2.23 9.35
CA THR A 185 5.59 1.01 10.12
C THR A 185 4.75 -0.15 9.56
N VAL A 186 3.50 0.09 9.20
CA VAL A 186 2.61 -0.94 8.63
C VAL A 186 3.13 -1.40 7.27
N VAL A 187 3.33 -0.47 6.32
CA VAL A 187 3.81 -0.80 4.97
C VAL A 187 5.22 -1.39 5.00
N GLY A 188 6.10 -0.89 5.87
CA GLY A 188 7.43 -1.46 6.06
C GLY A 188 7.39 -2.93 6.50
N ASN A 189 6.46 -3.31 7.40
CA ASN A 189 6.30 -4.71 7.81
C ASN A 189 5.64 -5.58 6.73
N MET A 190 4.64 -5.06 5.99
CA MET A 190 4.09 -5.75 4.82
C MET A 190 5.21 -6.08 3.83
N MET A 191 5.96 -5.08 3.40
CA MET A 191 7.02 -5.21 2.39
C MET A 191 8.17 -6.11 2.87
N ARG A 192 8.57 -6.05 4.14
CA ARG A 192 9.59 -6.92 4.72
C ARG A 192 9.21 -8.40 4.60
N CYS A 193 7.96 -8.74 4.89
CA CYS A 193 7.46 -10.11 4.86
C CYS A 193 7.14 -10.59 3.45
N GLU A 194 6.78 -9.68 2.55
CA GLU A 194 6.62 -9.95 1.12
C GLU A 194 7.97 -10.30 0.48
N GLN A 195 9.03 -9.51 0.73
CA GLN A 195 10.38 -9.81 0.24
C GLN A 195 10.98 -11.09 0.83
N ALA A 196 10.57 -11.48 2.04
CA ALA A 196 10.99 -12.76 2.63
C ALA A 196 10.52 -13.98 1.82
N GLN A 197 9.60 -13.80 0.87
CA GLN A 197 9.17 -14.80 -0.10
C GLN A 197 10.05 -14.83 -1.37
N HIS A 198 11.19 -14.15 -1.39
CA HIS A 198 12.09 -14.00 -2.54
C HIS A 198 11.42 -13.29 -3.72
N VAL A 199 10.92 -12.10 -3.50
CA VAL A 199 10.49 -11.14 -4.52
C VAL A 199 11.21 -9.82 -4.30
N VAL A 200 11.44 -9.06 -5.36
CA VAL A 200 11.95 -7.69 -5.25
C VAL A 200 10.79 -6.80 -4.80
N GLY A 201 10.93 -6.18 -3.64
CA GLY A 201 9.93 -5.26 -3.09
C GLY A 201 10.06 -3.86 -3.65
N ASP A 202 8.92 -3.17 -3.80
CA ASP A 202 8.85 -1.76 -4.20
C ASP A 202 7.97 -0.97 -3.24
N ILE A 203 8.37 0.26 -2.91
CA ILE A 203 7.57 1.20 -2.11
C ILE A 203 7.31 2.47 -2.94
N LYS A 204 6.03 2.90 -3.01
CA LYS A 204 5.53 3.92 -3.94
C LYS A 204 4.51 4.87 -3.31
N HIS A 205 4.30 6.06 -3.85
CA HIS A 205 5.01 6.74 -4.93
C HIS A 205 5.87 7.84 -4.33
N TYR A 206 7.17 7.79 -4.50
CA TYR A 206 8.16 8.67 -3.88
C TYR A 206 8.37 9.95 -4.70
N ALA A 207 7.83 11.10 -4.28
CA ALA A 207 7.00 11.37 -3.13
C ALA A 207 5.93 12.42 -3.45
N VAL A 208 5.08 12.73 -2.46
CA VAL A 208 4.12 13.84 -2.52
C VAL A 208 3.12 13.70 -3.68
N ASN A 209 2.71 12.48 -4.00
CA ASN A 209 1.64 12.18 -4.97
C ASN A 209 0.31 12.06 -4.22
N ASP A 210 -0.19 13.21 -3.73
CA ASP A 210 -1.32 13.24 -2.78
C ASP A 210 -2.66 13.51 -3.46
N GLN A 211 -2.70 13.57 -4.80
CA GLN A 211 -3.91 13.68 -5.62
C GLN A 211 -3.73 13.02 -6.98
N GLU A 212 -4.84 12.55 -7.55
CA GLU A 212 -4.86 11.94 -8.88
C GLU A 212 -5.21 12.93 -9.98
N THR A 213 -5.99 13.97 -9.66
CA THR A 213 -6.36 15.03 -10.61
C THR A 213 -5.11 15.74 -11.14
N GLY A 214 -4.86 15.56 -12.43
CA GLY A 214 -3.71 16.17 -13.11
C GLY A 214 -2.35 15.66 -12.62
N ARG A 215 -2.24 14.45 -12.10
CA ARG A 215 -1.01 13.88 -11.52
C ARG A 215 0.21 13.97 -12.46
N PHE A 216 0.00 13.97 -13.77
CA PHE A 216 1.07 14.09 -14.77
C PHE A 216 1.58 15.54 -14.98
N VAL A 217 0.84 16.54 -14.53
CA VAL A 217 1.15 17.96 -14.77
C VAL A 217 1.20 18.80 -13.51
N VAL A 218 0.67 18.31 -12.39
CA VAL A 218 0.64 19.03 -11.11
C VAL A 218 2.05 19.29 -10.57
N ASN A 219 2.24 20.47 -10.02
CA ASN A 219 3.44 20.83 -9.27
C ASN A 219 3.09 21.00 -7.79
N SER A 220 3.47 20.02 -6.99
CA SER A 220 3.32 20.03 -5.54
C SER A 220 4.32 21.01 -4.92
N ILE A 221 3.82 22.15 -4.42
CA ILE A 221 4.63 23.17 -3.75
C ILE A 221 4.59 22.90 -2.25
N ILE A 222 5.73 22.49 -1.71
CA ILE A 222 5.87 22.09 -0.30
C ILE A 222 7.25 22.50 0.25
N SER A 223 7.31 22.98 1.51
CA SER A 223 8.61 23.27 2.15
C SER A 223 9.39 21.96 2.40
N LYS A 224 10.71 22.05 2.50
CA LYS A 224 11.54 20.87 2.85
C LYS A 224 11.14 20.32 4.21
N ARG A 225 10.92 21.19 5.20
CA ARG A 225 10.47 20.79 6.54
C ARG A 225 9.18 19.99 6.47
N ALA A 226 8.16 20.52 5.78
CA ALA A 226 6.89 19.83 5.63
C ALA A 226 7.05 18.44 5.01
N MET A 227 7.81 18.36 3.92
CA MET A 227 8.06 17.12 3.21
C MET A 227 8.84 16.12 4.06
N GLN A 228 9.91 16.56 4.76
CA GLN A 228 10.74 15.73 5.63
C GLN A 228 9.99 15.20 6.86
N GLU A 229 9.15 16.04 7.51
CA GLU A 229 8.46 15.67 8.75
C GLU A 229 7.14 14.90 8.51
N SER A 230 6.71 14.74 7.27
CA SER A 230 5.49 14.02 6.90
C SER A 230 5.74 12.95 5.82
N ASP A 231 5.64 13.32 4.55
CA ASP A 231 5.66 12.39 3.42
C ASP A 231 6.96 11.56 3.38
N LEU A 232 8.11 12.22 3.42
CA LEU A 232 9.40 11.54 3.40
C LEU A 232 9.66 10.73 4.69
N LEU A 233 9.15 11.17 5.85
CA LEU A 233 9.31 10.42 7.10
C LEU A 233 8.63 9.05 7.01
N ALA A 234 7.45 8.95 6.40
CA ALA A 234 6.78 7.68 6.19
C ALA A 234 7.66 6.71 5.37
N PHE A 235 8.23 7.19 4.26
CA PHE A 235 9.17 6.42 3.45
C PHE A 235 10.44 6.04 4.25
N HIS A 236 11.04 6.96 4.98
CA HIS A 236 12.22 6.68 5.79
C HIS A 236 11.97 5.56 6.82
N ILE A 237 10.81 5.59 7.48
CA ILE A 237 10.40 4.54 8.43
C ILE A 237 10.26 3.20 7.72
N ALA A 238 9.51 3.16 6.61
CA ALA A 238 9.30 1.93 5.86
C ALA A 238 10.59 1.34 5.29
N LEU A 239 11.45 2.18 4.70
CA LEU A 239 12.76 1.77 4.18
C LEU A 239 13.66 1.20 5.28
N SER A 240 13.65 1.80 6.49
CA SER A 240 14.43 1.31 7.63
C SER A 240 13.97 -0.06 8.15
N ILE A 241 12.70 -0.43 7.92
CA ILE A 241 12.11 -1.72 8.34
C ILE A 241 12.28 -2.78 7.24
N ALA A 242 11.96 -2.43 6.00
CA ALA A 242 11.89 -3.39 4.90
C ALA A 242 13.19 -3.52 4.11
N ASN A 243 14.00 -2.47 4.01
CA ASN A 243 15.12 -2.37 3.07
C ASN A 243 14.73 -2.89 1.68
N PRO A 244 13.72 -2.28 1.02
CA PRO A 244 13.17 -2.80 -0.22
C PRO A 244 14.19 -2.78 -1.35
N GLY A 245 14.00 -3.66 -2.36
CA GLY A 245 14.82 -3.69 -3.54
C GLY A 245 14.66 -2.45 -4.41
N ALA A 246 13.46 -1.84 -4.42
CA ALA A 246 13.13 -0.68 -5.23
C ALA A 246 12.32 0.38 -4.47
N VAL A 247 12.35 1.59 -5.03
CA VAL A 247 11.46 2.72 -4.69
C VAL A 247 10.98 3.34 -5.99
N MET A 248 9.66 3.44 -6.17
CA MET A 248 9.08 4.04 -7.36
C MET A 248 8.93 5.55 -7.19
N CYS A 249 9.57 6.33 -8.06
CA CYS A 249 9.39 7.77 -8.10
C CYS A 249 8.01 8.17 -8.67
N SER A 250 7.47 9.28 -8.21
CA SER A 250 6.11 9.74 -8.52
C SER A 250 6.00 10.50 -9.84
N TYR A 251 4.79 10.58 -10.39
CA TYR A 251 4.48 11.33 -11.62
C TYR A 251 4.61 12.84 -11.48
N ASN A 252 4.15 13.40 -10.35
CA ASN A 252 4.00 14.83 -10.13
C ASN A 252 5.35 15.56 -10.11
N ARG A 253 5.31 16.87 -10.34
CA ARG A 253 6.46 17.72 -10.00
C ARG A 253 6.45 18.00 -8.49
N ILE A 254 7.64 18.11 -7.93
CA ILE A 254 7.91 18.53 -6.56
C ILE A 254 8.76 19.78 -6.63
N ASN A 255 8.19 20.93 -6.27
CA ASN A 255 8.87 22.22 -6.31
C ASN A 255 9.51 22.54 -7.69
N GLY A 256 8.86 22.11 -8.78
CA GLY A 256 9.25 22.40 -10.16
C GLY A 256 9.83 21.22 -10.94
N ASP A 257 10.51 20.26 -10.31
CA ASP A 257 11.09 19.09 -10.98
C ASP A 257 10.16 17.88 -10.85
N PHE A 258 10.03 17.09 -11.93
CA PHE A 258 9.31 15.81 -11.87
C PHE A 258 9.90 14.88 -10.83
N GLY A 259 9.10 14.09 -10.16
CA GLY A 259 9.53 13.18 -9.10
C GLY A 259 10.70 12.29 -9.52
N CYS A 260 10.65 11.75 -10.75
CA CYS A 260 11.73 10.94 -11.32
C CYS A 260 12.96 11.74 -11.81
N GLU A 261 12.95 13.06 -11.70
CA GLU A 261 14.05 13.97 -12.06
C GLU A 261 14.45 14.91 -10.92
N ASN A 262 13.94 14.66 -9.71
CA ASN A 262 14.16 15.52 -8.56
C ASN A 262 15.42 15.12 -7.79
N SER A 263 16.51 15.84 -8.04
CA SER A 263 17.80 15.54 -7.38
C SER A 263 17.76 15.67 -5.86
N TYR A 264 16.91 16.53 -5.29
CA TYR A 264 16.78 16.65 -3.84
C TYR A 264 16.23 15.36 -3.23
N THR A 265 15.10 14.88 -3.72
CA THR A 265 14.48 13.65 -3.19
C THR A 265 15.32 12.40 -3.49
N LEU A 266 15.78 12.24 -4.74
CA LEU A 266 16.45 11.02 -5.18
C LEU A 266 17.92 10.94 -4.74
N LYS A 267 18.69 12.03 -4.82
CA LYS A 267 20.13 12.03 -4.47
C LYS A 267 20.41 12.49 -3.06
N ASP A 268 19.88 13.66 -2.68
CA ASP A 268 20.27 14.23 -1.40
C ASP A 268 19.61 13.49 -0.23
N VAL A 269 18.31 13.21 -0.32
CA VAL A 269 17.59 12.49 0.73
C VAL A 269 17.79 10.98 0.61
N LEU A 270 17.29 10.35 -0.47
CA LEU A 270 17.25 8.90 -0.56
C LEU A 270 18.65 8.25 -0.52
N ARG A 271 19.63 8.83 -1.26
CA ARG A 271 20.98 8.25 -1.37
C ARG A 271 21.93 8.73 -0.29
N LYS A 272 22.07 10.06 -0.10
CA LYS A 272 23.08 10.59 0.81
C LYS A 272 22.64 10.54 2.28
N GLU A 273 21.40 10.94 2.56
CA GLU A 273 20.90 10.99 3.93
C GLU A 273 20.52 9.59 4.43
N TRP A 274 19.71 8.85 3.67
CA TRP A 274 19.21 7.54 4.11
C TRP A 274 20.05 6.34 3.66
N SER A 275 21.03 6.55 2.78
CA SER A 275 21.93 5.49 2.29
C SER A 275 21.18 4.32 1.63
N PHE A 276 20.08 4.59 0.96
CA PHE A 276 19.29 3.58 0.24
C PHE A 276 20.13 2.91 -0.86
N ARG A 277 20.19 1.58 -0.87
CA ARG A 277 21.04 0.78 -1.76
C ARG A 277 20.32 0.16 -2.95
N GLY A 278 19.00 -0.02 -2.87
CA GLY A 278 18.16 -0.51 -3.96
C GLY A 278 18.07 0.47 -5.13
N PHE A 279 17.32 0.15 -6.15
CA PHE A 279 17.17 1.03 -7.32
C PHE A 279 15.92 1.92 -7.23
N VAL A 280 15.97 3.05 -7.94
CA VAL A 280 14.81 3.90 -8.20
C VAL A 280 14.20 3.49 -9.54
N ILE A 281 12.95 3.04 -9.51
CA ILE A 281 12.15 2.72 -10.70
C ILE A 281 11.22 3.89 -11.01
N SER A 282 10.99 4.20 -12.29
CA SER A 282 9.98 5.19 -12.65
C SER A 282 8.58 4.62 -12.52
N ASP A 283 7.60 5.46 -12.19
CA ASP A 283 6.21 5.15 -12.50
C ASP A 283 6.04 5.05 -14.04
N TRP A 284 4.95 4.44 -14.51
CA TRP A 284 4.76 4.01 -15.90
C TRP A 284 4.67 5.20 -16.87
N GLY A 285 5.76 5.44 -17.62
CA GLY A 285 5.93 6.62 -18.45
C GLY A 285 6.29 7.90 -17.69
N GLY A 286 6.67 7.78 -16.40
CA GLY A 286 7.05 8.91 -15.54
C GLY A 286 8.45 9.48 -15.79
N THR A 287 9.20 8.95 -16.76
CA THR A 287 10.50 9.49 -17.19
C THR A 287 10.32 10.55 -18.27
N HIS A 288 10.84 11.75 -18.08
CA HIS A 288 10.61 12.89 -18.98
C HIS A 288 11.88 13.36 -19.72
N SER A 289 13.04 12.86 -19.34
CA SER A 289 14.31 13.18 -20.02
C SER A 289 15.35 12.07 -19.84
N THR A 290 16.39 12.10 -20.65
CA THR A 290 17.50 11.11 -20.59
C THR A 290 18.57 11.55 -19.58
N GLU A 291 19.27 12.64 -19.86
CA GLU A 291 20.43 13.06 -19.08
C GLU A 291 20.03 13.59 -17.69
N LYS A 292 18.94 14.36 -17.60
CA LYS A 292 18.50 14.94 -16.33
C LYS A 292 17.97 13.86 -15.38
N ALA A 293 17.16 12.90 -15.87
CA ALA A 293 16.63 11.81 -15.07
C ALA A 293 17.75 10.91 -14.55
N SER A 294 18.69 10.48 -15.40
CA SER A 294 19.86 9.71 -15.01
C SER A 294 20.69 10.47 -13.96
N ALA A 295 21.04 11.73 -14.25
CA ALA A 295 21.79 12.57 -13.34
C ALA A 295 21.08 12.84 -12.00
N ALA A 296 19.74 12.84 -11.97
CA ALA A 296 18.96 12.99 -10.72
C ALA A 296 18.92 11.72 -9.88
N GLY A 297 19.22 10.54 -10.44
CA GLY A 297 19.28 9.28 -9.70
C GLY A 297 18.16 8.30 -9.99
N LEU A 298 17.41 8.47 -11.09
CA LEU A 298 16.56 7.43 -11.66
C LEU A 298 17.46 6.29 -12.15
N ASP A 299 17.17 5.05 -11.75
CA ASP A 299 17.99 3.88 -12.13
C ASP A 299 17.34 3.04 -13.22
N GLN A 300 16.00 2.98 -13.26
CA GLN A 300 15.28 2.13 -14.23
C GLN A 300 14.02 2.83 -14.73
N GLU A 301 13.89 2.96 -16.03
CA GLU A 301 12.71 3.49 -16.72
C GLU A 301 11.68 2.38 -16.98
N GLN A 302 10.40 2.65 -16.75
CA GLN A 302 9.27 1.75 -17.02
C GLN A 302 8.14 2.45 -17.80
N PRO A 303 7.33 1.70 -18.57
CA PRO A 303 7.48 0.27 -18.92
C PRO A 303 8.33 0.06 -20.19
N MET A 304 8.83 1.14 -20.80
CA MET A 304 9.51 1.13 -22.10
C MET A 304 10.93 1.70 -22.02
N ALA A 305 11.58 1.82 -23.16
CA ALA A 305 12.96 2.33 -23.31
C ALA A 305 12.98 3.70 -24.03
N ASP A 306 12.05 4.60 -23.69
CA ASP A 306 11.88 5.87 -24.38
C ASP A 306 13.05 6.83 -24.16
N HIS A 307 13.63 6.82 -22.96
CA HIS A 307 14.73 7.67 -22.54
C HIS A 307 15.98 6.86 -22.17
N PHE A 308 15.85 5.70 -21.50
CA PHE A 308 16.98 4.91 -20.99
C PHE A 308 17.45 3.78 -21.93
N GLY A 309 16.87 3.67 -23.10
CA GLY A 309 17.30 2.79 -24.17
C GLY A 309 18.31 3.43 -25.13
N PRO A 310 17.98 3.51 -26.45
CA PRO A 310 18.88 4.05 -27.46
C PRO A 310 19.33 5.48 -27.20
N LYS A 311 18.49 6.33 -26.61
CA LYS A 311 18.85 7.73 -26.30
C LYS A 311 19.94 7.79 -25.23
N LEU A 312 19.82 6.96 -24.17
CA LEU A 312 20.83 6.90 -23.10
C LEU A 312 22.15 6.35 -23.66
N LYS A 313 22.11 5.31 -24.49
CA LYS A 313 23.29 4.80 -25.19
C LYS A 313 24.01 5.90 -25.98
N ALA A 314 23.29 6.64 -26.78
CA ALA A 314 23.85 7.76 -27.59
C ALA A 314 24.40 8.89 -26.66
N ALA A 315 23.81 9.13 -25.53
CA ALA A 315 24.30 10.12 -24.56
C ALA A 315 25.63 9.66 -23.91
N VAL A 316 25.77 8.38 -23.58
CA VAL A 316 27.01 7.79 -23.05
C VAL A 316 28.12 7.82 -24.12
N GLU A 317 27.83 7.35 -25.32
CA GLU A 317 28.80 7.34 -26.42
C GLU A 317 29.28 8.74 -26.79
N ALA A 318 28.43 9.77 -26.65
CA ALA A 318 28.78 11.17 -26.84
C ALA A 318 29.44 11.83 -25.60
N GLY A 319 29.62 11.11 -24.50
CA GLY A 319 30.23 11.62 -23.26
C GLY A 319 29.36 12.62 -22.48
N ARG A 320 28.05 12.71 -22.74
CA ARG A 320 27.11 13.56 -22.01
C ARG A 320 26.63 12.89 -20.71
N VAL A 321 26.61 11.56 -20.67
CA VAL A 321 26.38 10.76 -19.47
C VAL A 321 27.64 9.95 -19.21
N PRO A 322 28.25 10.02 -18.01
CA PRO A 322 29.41 9.20 -17.66
C PRO A 322 29.07 7.71 -17.61
N LEU A 323 29.95 6.84 -18.12
CA LEU A 323 29.76 5.38 -18.01
C LEU A 323 29.62 4.92 -16.55
N SER A 324 30.32 5.57 -15.61
CA SER A 324 30.21 5.29 -14.18
C SER A 324 28.80 5.50 -13.62
N GLU A 325 27.99 6.36 -14.23
CA GLU A 325 26.60 6.58 -13.83
C GLU A 325 25.74 5.38 -14.25
N ILE A 326 25.96 4.83 -15.45
CA ILE A 326 25.31 3.61 -15.91
C ILE A 326 25.75 2.40 -15.06
N ASP A 327 27.02 2.36 -14.67
CA ASP A 327 27.53 1.35 -13.75
C ASP A 327 26.81 1.41 -12.39
N ASP A 328 26.53 2.60 -11.89
CA ASP A 328 25.79 2.79 -10.65
C ASP A 328 24.33 2.34 -10.78
N HIS A 329 23.64 2.67 -11.88
CA HIS A 329 22.27 2.22 -12.12
C HIS A 329 22.17 0.69 -12.22
N ALA A 330 22.98 0.07 -13.07
CA ALA A 330 22.99 -1.39 -13.22
C ALA A 330 23.38 -2.11 -11.92
N ARG A 331 24.34 -1.58 -11.17
CA ARG A 331 24.77 -2.10 -9.86
C ARG A 331 23.60 -2.19 -8.88
N ARG A 332 22.74 -1.16 -8.82
CA ARG A 332 21.61 -1.12 -7.89
C ARG A 332 20.51 -2.10 -8.25
N VAL A 333 20.25 -2.28 -9.54
CA VAL A 333 19.33 -3.33 -10.01
C VAL A 333 19.87 -4.71 -9.62
N LEU A 334 21.14 -5.00 -9.95
CA LEU A 334 21.79 -6.26 -9.57
C LEU A 334 21.81 -6.48 -8.05
N TYR A 335 22.09 -5.43 -7.27
CA TYR A 335 22.02 -5.50 -5.81
C TYR A 335 20.64 -5.93 -5.33
N ALA A 336 19.57 -5.35 -5.88
CA ALA A 336 18.19 -5.69 -5.52
C ALA A 336 17.87 -7.16 -5.86
N GLU A 337 18.27 -7.66 -7.02
CA GLU A 337 18.08 -9.03 -7.43
C GLU A 337 18.82 -10.03 -6.52
N PHE A 338 20.05 -9.74 -6.12
CA PHE A 338 20.80 -10.57 -5.18
C PHE A 338 20.26 -10.48 -3.76
N SER A 339 19.89 -9.28 -3.30
CA SER A 339 19.43 -9.07 -1.92
C SER A 339 18.04 -9.64 -1.66
N SER A 340 17.16 -9.65 -2.65
CA SER A 340 15.84 -10.32 -2.58
C SER A 340 15.95 -11.84 -2.72
N GLY A 341 17.06 -12.33 -3.28
CA GLY A 341 17.33 -13.76 -3.45
C GLY A 341 16.70 -14.37 -4.69
N ILE A 342 16.16 -13.59 -5.64
CA ILE A 342 15.57 -14.13 -6.87
C ILE A 342 16.59 -14.84 -7.77
N VAL A 343 17.87 -14.40 -7.73
CA VAL A 343 18.95 -15.07 -8.50
C VAL A 343 19.20 -16.49 -8.00
N ASP A 344 19.10 -16.70 -6.69
CA ASP A 344 19.33 -18.01 -6.06
C ASP A 344 18.05 -18.86 -6.00
N ASN A 345 16.90 -18.21 -6.03
CA ASN A 345 15.58 -18.81 -5.90
C ASN A 345 14.63 -18.23 -6.96
N PRO A 346 14.80 -18.51 -8.25
CA PRO A 346 13.89 -18.03 -9.29
C PRO A 346 12.45 -18.51 -9.01
N PRO A 347 11.42 -17.78 -9.42
CA PRO A 347 10.04 -18.18 -9.17
C PRO A 347 9.72 -19.46 -9.96
N GLU A 348 9.03 -20.36 -9.30
CA GLU A 348 8.45 -21.54 -9.94
C GLU A 348 6.93 -21.40 -9.95
N MET A 349 6.33 -21.44 -11.15
CA MET A 349 4.87 -21.38 -11.28
C MET A 349 4.22 -22.56 -10.56
N GLY A 350 3.26 -22.26 -9.70
CA GLY A 350 2.58 -23.22 -8.85
C GLY A 350 1.08 -22.93 -8.73
N VAL A 351 0.48 -23.47 -7.69
CA VAL A 351 -0.94 -23.23 -7.35
C VAL A 351 -0.99 -22.24 -6.21
N VAL A 352 -1.80 -21.20 -6.38
CA VAL A 352 -2.10 -20.23 -5.30
C VAL A 352 -2.87 -20.95 -4.18
N ASP A 353 -2.43 -20.79 -2.94
CA ASP A 353 -3.12 -21.30 -1.75
C ASP A 353 -4.27 -20.36 -1.34
N VAL A 354 -5.39 -20.51 -2.05
CA VAL A 354 -6.58 -19.67 -1.88
C VAL A 354 -7.17 -19.80 -0.48
N GLU A 355 -7.16 -21.00 0.11
CA GLU A 355 -7.74 -21.21 1.44
C GLU A 355 -6.96 -20.45 2.49
N ARG A 356 -5.64 -20.55 2.49
CA ARG A 356 -4.77 -19.76 3.38
C ARG A 356 -4.96 -18.26 3.15
N GLY A 357 -4.98 -17.82 1.89
CA GLY A 357 -5.19 -16.41 1.54
C GLY A 357 -6.49 -15.87 2.12
N LEU A 358 -7.61 -16.59 1.92
CA LEU A 358 -8.91 -16.20 2.46
C LEU A 358 -8.97 -16.19 3.99
N GLU A 359 -8.30 -17.14 4.66
CA GLU A 359 -8.22 -17.17 6.14
C GLU A 359 -7.45 -15.96 6.67
N VAL A 360 -6.33 -15.62 6.06
CA VAL A 360 -5.52 -14.45 6.44
C VAL A 360 -6.29 -13.16 6.18
N ALA A 361 -6.91 -13.01 5.00
CA ALA A 361 -7.72 -11.84 4.66
C ALA A 361 -8.88 -11.65 5.66
N GLN A 362 -9.59 -12.72 6.02
CA GLN A 362 -10.64 -12.66 7.05
C GLN A 362 -10.10 -12.19 8.40
N HIS A 363 -8.98 -12.75 8.85
CA HIS A 363 -8.37 -12.40 10.13
C HIS A 363 -7.91 -10.96 10.21
N ILE A 364 -7.34 -10.44 9.12
CA ILE A 364 -6.93 -9.03 9.02
C ILE A 364 -8.19 -8.15 9.09
N GLU A 365 -9.21 -8.47 8.30
CA GLU A 365 -10.43 -7.68 8.26
C GLU A 365 -11.17 -7.68 9.61
N GLU A 366 -11.24 -8.79 10.33
CA GLU A 366 -11.79 -8.85 11.68
C GLU A 366 -11.13 -7.88 12.68
N LYS A 367 -9.85 -7.55 12.44
CA LYS A 367 -9.08 -6.58 13.23
C LYS A 367 -9.15 -5.16 12.67
N SER A 368 -9.53 -5.01 11.40
CA SER A 368 -9.57 -3.75 10.64
C SER A 368 -10.89 -3.01 10.78
N ILE A 369 -12.00 -3.74 10.91
CA ILE A 369 -13.34 -3.17 11.06
C ILE A 369 -13.40 -2.22 12.25
N VAL A 370 -13.85 -0.99 12.01
CA VAL A 370 -13.95 0.07 13.02
C VAL A 370 -15.41 0.30 13.41
N LEU A 371 -15.72 0.16 14.67
CA LEU A 371 -17.04 0.51 15.24
C LEU A 371 -17.05 2.01 15.55
N LEU A 372 -17.75 2.81 14.71
CA LEU A 372 -17.81 4.27 14.86
C LEU A 372 -18.92 4.74 15.80
N LYS A 373 -20.03 4.04 15.82
CA LYS A 373 -21.18 4.36 16.69
C LYS A 373 -21.90 3.11 17.15
N ASN A 374 -22.34 3.07 18.43
CA ASN A 374 -23.07 1.96 19.00
C ASN A 374 -24.03 2.41 20.12
N ASN A 375 -25.04 3.17 19.75
CA ASN A 375 -26.02 3.69 20.70
C ASN A 375 -26.88 2.54 21.25
N GLN A 376 -27.17 2.59 22.55
CA GLN A 376 -27.99 1.60 23.28
C GLN A 376 -27.52 0.15 23.07
N ALA A 377 -26.23 -0.06 22.79
CA ALA A 377 -25.67 -1.36 22.49
C ALA A 377 -26.48 -2.11 21.41
N VAL A 378 -26.79 -1.42 20.28
CA VAL A 378 -27.49 -2.02 19.15
C VAL A 378 -26.67 -3.15 18.53
N LEU A 379 -25.37 -3.10 18.66
CA LEU A 379 -24.40 -4.14 18.35
C LEU A 379 -23.72 -4.65 19.63
N PRO A 380 -23.36 -5.95 19.70
CA PRO A 380 -23.60 -6.98 18.69
C PRO A 380 -25.09 -7.35 18.62
N ILE A 381 -25.50 -7.86 17.45
CA ILE A 381 -26.88 -8.34 17.25
C ILE A 381 -27.17 -9.50 18.21
N ASP A 382 -28.18 -9.32 19.07
CA ASP A 382 -28.63 -10.34 19.99
C ASP A 382 -29.80 -11.12 19.35
N PRO A 383 -29.61 -12.38 18.91
CA PRO A 383 -30.65 -13.16 18.25
C PRO A 383 -31.82 -13.53 19.18
N SER A 384 -31.69 -13.36 20.49
CA SER A 384 -32.80 -13.53 21.42
C SER A 384 -33.79 -12.35 21.40
N ARG A 385 -33.37 -11.20 20.87
CA ARG A 385 -34.11 -9.94 20.84
C ARG A 385 -34.40 -9.43 19.44
N VAL A 386 -33.66 -9.93 18.43
CA VAL A 386 -33.76 -9.52 17.02
C VAL A 386 -34.20 -10.74 16.20
N HIS A 387 -35.45 -10.79 15.82
CA HIS A 387 -36.04 -11.90 15.06
C HIS A 387 -36.21 -11.60 13.57
N SER A 388 -36.09 -10.31 13.18
CA SER A 388 -36.17 -9.87 11.79
C SER A 388 -35.19 -8.75 11.49
N ILE A 389 -34.50 -8.85 10.34
CA ILE A 389 -33.51 -7.87 9.87
C ILE A 389 -33.85 -7.49 8.43
N ALA A 390 -33.89 -6.18 8.15
CA ALA A 390 -33.86 -5.62 6.80
C ALA A 390 -32.43 -5.29 6.42
N ILE A 391 -31.87 -5.96 5.41
CA ILE A 391 -30.59 -5.58 4.77
C ILE A 391 -30.94 -4.77 3.53
N ILE A 392 -30.35 -3.58 3.42
CA ILE A 392 -30.71 -2.57 2.41
C ILE A 392 -29.44 -2.03 1.74
N GLY A 393 -29.45 -1.97 0.41
CA GLY A 393 -28.42 -1.27 -0.37
C GLY A 393 -27.09 -2.00 -0.55
N GLY A 394 -26.11 -1.29 -1.10
CA GLY A 394 -24.71 -1.64 -1.20
C GLY A 394 -24.37 -2.96 -1.88
N HIS A 395 -25.26 -3.51 -2.72
CA HIS A 395 -25.06 -4.85 -3.32
C HIS A 395 -24.77 -5.97 -2.31
N ALA A 396 -25.21 -5.81 -1.05
CA ALA A 396 -24.97 -6.75 0.04
C ALA A 396 -25.48 -8.18 -0.23
N ASP A 397 -26.37 -8.36 -1.22
CA ASP A 397 -26.88 -9.66 -1.69
C ASP A 397 -25.85 -10.43 -2.54
N VAL A 398 -24.91 -9.74 -3.20
CA VAL A 398 -23.98 -10.35 -4.14
C VAL A 398 -22.49 -10.20 -3.75
N GLY A 399 -22.06 -9.08 -3.16
CA GLY A 399 -20.64 -8.90 -2.93
C GLY A 399 -20.21 -7.72 -2.07
N MET A 400 -18.89 -7.59 -1.92
CA MET A 400 -18.20 -6.46 -1.28
C MET A 400 -17.45 -5.66 -2.35
N LEU A 401 -17.42 -4.32 -2.19
CA LEU A 401 -16.79 -3.41 -3.14
C LEU A 401 -15.26 -3.53 -3.14
N SER A 402 -14.66 -3.32 -4.32
CA SER A 402 -13.21 -3.19 -4.53
C SER A 402 -12.86 -1.79 -5.06
N GLY A 403 -11.68 -1.28 -4.70
CA GLY A 403 -11.08 -0.10 -5.35
C GLY A 403 -10.65 -0.39 -6.78
N GLY A 404 -10.54 0.65 -7.61
CA GLY A 404 -10.15 0.56 -9.02
C GLY A 404 -8.68 0.98 -9.26
N GLY A 405 -8.20 0.76 -10.47
CA GLY A 405 -6.84 1.13 -10.90
C GLY A 405 -5.86 -0.03 -10.88
N SER A 406 -4.56 0.26 -10.81
CA SER A 406 -3.48 -0.73 -10.77
C SER A 406 -3.56 -1.65 -9.55
N ALA A 407 -4.11 -1.16 -8.44
CA ALA A 407 -4.32 -1.96 -7.23
C ALA A 407 -5.49 -2.96 -7.30
N GLN A 408 -6.28 -2.96 -8.38
CA GLN A 408 -7.42 -3.86 -8.54
C GLN A 408 -6.98 -5.33 -8.62
N VAL A 409 -7.69 -6.23 -7.96
CA VAL A 409 -7.36 -7.65 -7.86
C VAL A 409 -8.41 -8.50 -8.56
N ASP A 410 -8.00 -9.56 -9.24
CA ASP A 410 -8.89 -10.59 -9.78
C ASP A 410 -9.10 -11.68 -8.70
N PRO A 411 -10.25 -11.68 -7.98
CA PRO A 411 -10.46 -12.58 -6.85
C PRO A 411 -10.78 -14.00 -7.30
N PRO A 412 -10.60 -15.01 -6.42
CA PRO A 412 -11.13 -16.35 -6.65
C PRO A 412 -12.64 -16.31 -6.97
N ALA A 413 -13.05 -17.10 -7.95
CA ALA A 413 -14.41 -17.16 -8.50
C ALA A 413 -14.85 -15.94 -9.34
N GLY A 414 -13.94 -15.03 -9.66
CA GLY A 414 -14.22 -13.85 -10.50
C GLY A 414 -15.01 -12.76 -9.78
N ASN A 415 -15.54 -11.81 -10.53
CA ASN A 415 -16.28 -10.67 -10.00
C ASN A 415 -17.80 -10.94 -10.00
N ALA A 416 -18.49 -10.60 -8.90
CA ALA A 416 -19.94 -10.80 -8.78
C ALA A 416 -20.72 -9.83 -9.68
N ILE A 417 -20.27 -8.58 -9.75
CA ILE A 417 -20.81 -7.54 -10.61
C ILE A 417 -19.62 -6.82 -11.24
N MET A 418 -19.68 -6.67 -12.54
CA MET A 418 -18.82 -5.75 -13.28
C MET A 418 -19.72 -4.68 -13.87
N ALA A 419 -19.42 -3.41 -13.62
CA ALA A 419 -20.07 -2.36 -14.38
C ALA A 419 -19.78 -2.58 -15.87
N PRO A 420 -20.75 -2.34 -16.77
CA PRO A 420 -20.49 -2.43 -18.21
C PRO A 420 -19.42 -1.41 -18.58
N GLY A 421 -18.17 -1.87 -18.65
CA GLY A 421 -17.00 -1.05 -18.95
C GLY A 421 -17.08 -0.45 -20.34
N LYS A 422 -16.55 0.74 -20.47
CA LYS A 422 -16.41 1.42 -21.77
C LYS A 422 -15.13 1.02 -22.50
N GLY A 423 -14.43 -0.04 -22.10
CA GLY A 423 -13.16 -0.48 -22.68
C GLY A 423 -12.82 -1.94 -22.42
N ALA A 424 -11.76 -2.42 -23.06
CA ALA A 424 -11.26 -3.79 -22.89
C ALA A 424 -10.49 -4.00 -21.57
N THR A 425 -10.21 -2.94 -20.82
CA THR A 425 -9.49 -2.97 -19.56
C THR A 425 -10.45 -2.63 -18.43
N HIS A 426 -10.51 -3.49 -17.42
CA HIS A 426 -11.30 -3.30 -16.20
C HIS A 426 -10.66 -2.29 -15.23
N TRP A 427 -9.81 -1.42 -15.70
CA TRP A 427 -8.95 -0.56 -14.92
C TRP A 427 -9.70 0.40 -13.98
N GLN A 428 -10.82 0.95 -14.42
CA GLN A 428 -11.65 1.90 -13.67
C GLN A 428 -13.10 1.43 -13.56
N ASP A 429 -13.34 0.12 -13.56
CA ASP A 429 -14.68 -0.44 -13.39
C ASP A 429 -14.98 -0.66 -11.89
N HIS A 430 -16.23 -0.42 -11.51
CA HIS A 430 -16.73 -0.81 -10.20
C HIS A 430 -16.84 -2.33 -10.12
N ILE A 431 -16.09 -2.97 -9.23
CA ILE A 431 -16.07 -4.41 -9.05
C ILE A 431 -16.57 -4.76 -7.65
N TRP A 432 -17.48 -5.73 -7.57
CA TRP A 432 -17.85 -6.39 -6.31
C TRP A 432 -17.34 -7.82 -6.32
N PHE A 433 -16.61 -8.19 -5.29
CA PHE A 433 -16.18 -9.56 -5.08
C PHE A 433 -17.38 -10.45 -4.76
N PRO A 434 -17.41 -11.74 -5.18
CA PRO A 434 -18.58 -12.61 -5.06
C PRO A 434 -18.80 -13.13 -3.63
N THR A 435 -18.81 -12.26 -2.65
CA THR A 435 -18.78 -12.56 -1.22
C THR A 435 -19.89 -11.79 -0.49
N SER A 436 -21.11 -12.35 -0.52
CA SER A 436 -22.35 -11.72 -0.05
C SER A 436 -22.43 -11.56 1.48
N PRO A 437 -22.46 -10.33 2.03
CA PRO A 437 -22.76 -10.08 3.44
C PRO A 437 -24.12 -10.64 3.88
N LEU A 438 -25.14 -10.56 3.02
CA LEU A 438 -26.46 -11.14 3.29
C LEU A 438 -26.37 -12.64 3.60
N LYS A 439 -25.70 -13.42 2.75
CA LYS A 439 -25.54 -14.86 2.94
C LYS A 439 -24.72 -15.19 4.19
N ALA A 440 -23.67 -14.42 4.45
CA ALA A 440 -22.85 -14.59 5.65
C ALA A 440 -23.66 -14.35 6.93
N LEU A 441 -24.47 -13.30 6.97
CA LEU A 441 -25.36 -13.01 8.12
C LEU A 441 -26.45 -14.06 8.27
N GLN A 442 -27.07 -14.55 7.18
CA GLN A 442 -28.04 -15.65 7.23
C GLN A 442 -27.44 -16.92 7.82
N THR A 443 -26.18 -17.21 7.47
CA THR A 443 -25.44 -18.36 8.04
C THR A 443 -25.16 -18.17 9.54
N LYS A 444 -24.80 -16.95 9.95
CA LYS A 444 -24.44 -16.61 11.34
C LYS A 444 -25.65 -16.51 12.25
N LEU A 445 -26.81 -16.11 11.70
CA LEU A 445 -28.06 -15.86 12.43
C LEU A 445 -29.20 -16.72 11.85
N PRO A 446 -29.13 -18.07 11.92
CA PRO A 446 -30.02 -18.97 11.18
C PRO A 446 -31.48 -18.91 11.66
N ASN A 447 -31.72 -18.42 12.87
CA ASN A 447 -33.08 -18.28 13.45
C ASN A 447 -33.68 -16.88 13.24
N THR A 448 -32.94 -15.95 12.62
CA THR A 448 -33.38 -14.58 12.35
C THR A 448 -33.89 -14.48 10.89
N LYS A 449 -35.05 -13.90 10.70
CA LYS A 449 -35.60 -13.68 9.38
C LYS A 449 -34.93 -12.48 8.70
N ILE A 450 -34.01 -12.73 7.77
CA ILE A 450 -33.30 -11.69 7.06
C ILE A 450 -33.87 -11.50 5.66
N LYS A 451 -34.22 -10.26 5.31
CA LYS A 451 -34.71 -9.87 3.98
C LYS A 451 -33.79 -8.80 3.40
N PHE A 452 -33.66 -8.82 2.08
CA PHE A 452 -32.89 -7.87 1.31
C PHE A 452 -33.77 -6.94 0.49
N ASP A 453 -33.32 -5.69 0.34
CA ASP A 453 -33.84 -4.69 -0.57
C ASP A 453 -32.67 -3.91 -1.17
N SER A 454 -32.67 -3.68 -2.49
CA SER A 454 -31.57 -2.96 -3.15
C SER A 454 -31.45 -1.47 -2.75
N GLY A 455 -32.48 -0.91 -2.11
CA GLY A 455 -32.55 0.51 -1.79
C GLY A 455 -32.87 1.43 -2.97
N THR A 456 -33.04 0.88 -4.17
CA THR A 456 -33.37 1.66 -5.37
C THR A 456 -34.72 2.38 -5.23
N ASP A 457 -35.73 1.70 -4.66
CA ASP A 457 -36.96 2.32 -4.21
C ASP A 457 -36.88 2.62 -2.72
N VAL A 458 -36.54 3.85 -2.40
CA VAL A 458 -36.35 4.35 -1.03
C VAL A 458 -37.59 4.10 -0.16
N GLN A 459 -38.82 4.21 -0.73
CA GLN A 459 -40.04 4.03 0.02
C GLN A 459 -40.32 2.54 0.32
N HIS A 460 -39.99 1.66 -0.62
CA HIS A 460 -40.07 0.20 -0.41
C HIS A 460 -39.07 -0.24 0.66
N ALA A 461 -37.83 0.24 0.57
CA ALA A 461 -36.78 -0.01 1.56
C ALA A 461 -37.18 0.49 2.97
N ALA A 462 -37.69 1.71 3.09
CA ALA A 462 -38.20 2.25 4.37
C ALA A 462 -39.34 1.44 4.94
N ASN A 463 -40.26 0.92 4.08
CA ASN A 463 -41.33 0.05 4.52
C ASN A 463 -40.81 -1.31 5.02
N LEU A 464 -39.83 -1.90 4.35
CA LEU A 464 -39.15 -3.11 4.82
C LEU A 464 -38.51 -2.88 6.19
N ALA A 465 -37.78 -1.78 6.36
CA ALA A 465 -37.14 -1.39 7.61
C ALA A 465 -38.14 -1.22 8.76
N ARG A 466 -39.26 -0.53 8.51
CA ARG A 466 -40.37 -0.32 9.50
C ARG A 466 -40.92 -1.62 10.05
N ASN A 467 -40.96 -2.67 9.21
CA ASN A 467 -41.54 -3.98 9.54
C ASN A 467 -40.47 -5.00 10.01
N SER A 468 -39.29 -4.53 10.38
CA SER A 468 -38.15 -5.33 10.87
C SER A 468 -37.71 -4.85 12.25
N ASP A 469 -37.21 -5.75 13.09
CA ASP A 469 -36.67 -5.37 14.41
C ASP A 469 -35.39 -4.55 14.33
N LEU A 470 -34.63 -4.71 13.22
CA LEU A 470 -33.38 -4.06 12.94
C LEU A 470 -33.27 -3.77 11.43
N ALA A 471 -32.71 -2.64 11.07
CA ALA A 471 -32.30 -2.35 9.70
C ALA A 471 -30.77 -2.21 9.62
N ILE A 472 -30.17 -2.76 8.57
CA ILE A 472 -28.75 -2.60 8.25
C ILE A 472 -28.66 -2.05 6.83
N VAL A 473 -28.16 -0.82 6.70
CA VAL A 473 -27.93 -0.18 5.40
C VAL A 473 -26.48 -0.33 5.05
N PHE A 474 -26.18 -0.97 3.93
CA PHE A 474 -24.86 -1.01 3.33
C PHE A 474 -24.74 0.21 2.42
N ALA A 475 -23.71 1.01 2.67
CA ALA A 475 -23.41 2.20 1.89
C ALA A 475 -21.96 2.16 1.42
N TYR A 476 -21.74 2.62 0.20
CA TYR A 476 -20.43 2.50 -0.43
C TYR A 476 -19.98 3.82 -1.05
N GLN A 477 -18.65 3.96 -1.18
CA GLN A 477 -18.00 5.03 -1.94
C GLN A 477 -16.84 4.40 -2.72
N TRP A 478 -16.89 4.49 -4.04
CA TRP A 478 -15.87 3.91 -4.89
C TRP A 478 -14.77 4.90 -5.22
N LEU A 479 -13.52 4.45 -5.09
CA LEU A 479 -12.30 5.17 -5.43
C LEU A 479 -11.52 4.41 -6.48
N SER A 480 -10.78 5.13 -7.31
CA SER A 480 -9.91 4.55 -8.32
C SER A 480 -8.70 5.44 -8.58
N GLU A 481 -7.61 4.80 -8.93
CA GLU A 481 -6.48 5.47 -9.57
C GLU A 481 -6.94 6.30 -10.78
N GLY A 482 -6.34 7.48 -10.97
CA GLY A 482 -6.63 8.41 -12.06
C GLY A 482 -7.82 9.34 -11.83
N MET A 483 -8.53 9.22 -10.69
CA MET A 483 -9.71 10.06 -10.39
C MET A 483 -9.76 10.41 -8.92
N ASP A 484 -9.80 11.71 -8.58
CA ASP A 484 -10.17 12.15 -7.24
C ASP A 484 -11.68 12.24 -7.07
N LEU A 485 -12.16 12.10 -5.85
CA LEU A 485 -13.56 12.34 -5.51
C LEU A 485 -13.87 13.84 -5.62
N PRO A 486 -15.03 14.22 -6.17
CA PRO A 486 -15.44 15.60 -6.23
C PRO A 486 -15.76 16.16 -4.82
N ASN A 487 -16.16 15.29 -3.90
CA ASN A 487 -16.49 15.59 -2.51
C ASN A 487 -16.49 14.31 -1.67
N LEU A 488 -16.61 14.44 -0.35
CA LEU A 488 -16.66 13.33 0.61
C LEU A 488 -18.10 12.86 0.92
N SER A 489 -19.07 13.17 0.10
CA SER A 489 -20.44 12.67 0.25
C SER A 489 -20.59 11.28 -0.34
N LEU A 490 -21.46 10.46 0.25
CA LEU A 490 -21.84 9.19 -0.39
C LEU A 490 -22.55 9.45 -1.74
N PRO A 491 -22.20 8.72 -2.81
CA PRO A 491 -22.84 8.88 -4.12
C PRO A 491 -24.27 8.34 -4.16
N ASP A 492 -24.99 8.54 -5.28
CA ASP A 492 -26.22 7.85 -5.66
C ASP A 492 -27.40 7.96 -4.66
N ASN A 493 -27.63 9.13 -4.08
CA ASN A 493 -28.71 9.34 -3.10
C ASN A 493 -28.62 8.47 -1.82
N GLN A 494 -27.51 7.83 -1.54
CA GLN A 494 -27.38 6.96 -0.37
C GLN A 494 -27.63 7.69 0.96
N ASN A 495 -27.24 8.96 1.06
CA ASN A 495 -27.57 9.78 2.24
C ASN A 495 -29.08 9.88 2.47
N ALA A 496 -29.87 10.11 1.42
CA ALA A 496 -31.34 10.19 1.52
C ALA A 496 -31.94 8.81 1.85
N LEU A 497 -31.41 7.71 1.32
CA LEU A 497 -31.82 6.35 1.66
C LEU A 497 -31.62 6.10 3.16
N ILE A 498 -30.42 6.40 3.71
CA ILE A 498 -30.11 6.23 5.13
C ILE A 498 -31.07 7.06 5.99
N GLU A 499 -31.34 8.29 5.62
CA GLU A 499 -32.27 9.17 6.36
C GLU A 499 -33.71 8.62 6.39
N GLN A 500 -34.22 8.13 5.27
CA GLN A 500 -35.55 7.55 5.19
C GLN A 500 -35.68 6.24 5.95
N VAL A 501 -34.67 5.37 5.82
CA VAL A 501 -34.61 4.09 6.54
C VAL A 501 -34.51 4.32 8.06
N SER A 502 -33.64 5.21 8.52
CA SER A 502 -33.47 5.52 9.94
C SER A 502 -34.70 6.21 10.55
N THR A 503 -35.41 7.01 9.77
CA THR A 503 -36.70 7.58 10.16
C THR A 503 -37.77 6.49 10.31
N ALA A 504 -37.76 5.49 9.45
CA ALA A 504 -38.69 4.37 9.48
C ALA A 504 -38.38 3.36 10.61
N ASN A 505 -37.10 3.16 10.91
CA ASN A 505 -36.61 2.28 11.97
C ASN A 505 -35.43 2.92 12.72
N PRO A 506 -35.65 3.45 13.96
CA PRO A 506 -34.56 4.06 14.76
C PRO A 506 -33.41 3.10 15.10
N ARG A 507 -33.62 1.79 15.03
CA ARG A 507 -32.58 0.77 15.20
C ARG A 507 -31.88 0.47 13.87
N THR A 508 -31.47 1.52 13.18
CA THR A 508 -30.72 1.41 11.93
C THR A 508 -29.22 1.43 12.22
N ILE A 509 -28.52 0.47 11.62
CA ILE A 509 -27.06 0.38 11.55
C ILE A 509 -26.66 0.71 10.11
N VAL A 510 -25.60 1.51 9.94
CA VAL A 510 -24.96 1.72 8.63
C VAL A 510 -23.64 0.99 8.61
N VAL A 511 -23.42 0.17 7.59
CA VAL A 511 -22.14 -0.46 7.27
C VAL A 511 -21.57 0.30 6.07
N LEU A 512 -20.36 0.80 6.22
CA LEU A 512 -19.67 1.59 5.21
C LEU A 512 -18.62 0.73 4.51
N GLU A 513 -18.69 0.69 3.20
CA GLU A 513 -17.67 0.11 2.31
C GLU A 513 -17.01 1.27 1.57
N THR A 514 -16.04 1.94 2.24
CA THR A 514 -15.41 3.16 1.71
C THR A 514 -13.90 3.03 1.64
N GLY A 515 -13.29 3.73 0.68
CA GLY A 515 -11.84 3.76 0.53
C GLY A 515 -11.19 4.99 1.18
N THR A 516 -12.00 5.85 1.81
CA THR A 516 -11.57 7.07 2.50
C THR A 516 -12.64 7.53 3.49
N ALA A 517 -12.39 8.64 4.18
CA ALA A 517 -13.38 9.29 5.04
C ALA A 517 -14.58 9.83 4.24
N ILE A 518 -15.74 9.85 4.89
CA ILE A 518 -16.97 10.44 4.33
C ILE A 518 -17.60 11.44 5.31
N THR A 519 -18.39 12.37 4.78
CA THR A 519 -19.30 13.18 5.58
C THR A 519 -20.59 12.42 5.87
N MET A 520 -21.12 12.52 7.10
CA MET A 520 -22.28 11.76 7.57
C MET A 520 -23.40 12.67 8.08
N PRO A 521 -24.18 13.33 7.22
CA PRO A 521 -25.25 14.24 7.65
C PRO A 521 -26.34 13.56 8.47
N TRP A 522 -26.45 12.24 8.36
CA TRP A 522 -27.42 11.37 9.03
C TRP A 522 -26.92 10.77 10.35
N ILE A 523 -25.70 11.11 10.79
CA ILE A 523 -25.05 10.44 11.92
C ILE A 523 -25.89 10.40 13.20
N ASP A 524 -26.64 11.45 13.49
CA ASP A 524 -27.49 11.53 14.68
C ASP A 524 -28.77 10.68 14.62
N LYS A 525 -29.19 10.27 13.40
CA LYS A 525 -30.42 9.53 13.15
C LYS A 525 -30.28 8.01 13.24
N VAL A 526 -29.05 7.49 13.19
CA VAL A 526 -28.75 6.04 13.18
C VAL A 526 -28.27 5.56 14.53
N ALA A 527 -28.55 4.27 14.86
CA ALA A 527 -28.15 3.67 16.13
C ALA A 527 -26.71 3.17 16.12
N GLY A 528 -26.21 2.70 14.99
CA GLY A 528 -24.86 2.17 14.84
C GLY A 528 -24.23 2.56 13.51
N VAL A 529 -22.90 2.65 13.50
CA VAL A 529 -22.08 2.83 12.28
C VAL A 529 -20.85 1.97 12.39
N VAL A 530 -20.58 1.21 11.34
CA VAL A 530 -19.42 0.32 11.19
C VAL A 530 -18.70 0.69 9.91
N GLU A 531 -17.42 0.99 9.98
CA GLU A 531 -16.55 1.15 8.81
C GLU A 531 -15.87 -0.17 8.51
N ALA A 532 -16.12 -0.73 7.33
CA ALA A 532 -15.57 -2.00 6.87
C ALA A 532 -14.54 -1.81 5.75
N TRP A 533 -14.24 -0.60 5.34
CA TRP A 533 -13.31 -0.28 4.26
C TRP A 533 -13.59 -1.06 2.97
N TYR A 534 -12.59 -1.30 2.13
CA TYR A 534 -12.64 -2.33 1.10
C TYR A 534 -12.11 -3.62 1.71
N ALA A 535 -13.03 -4.48 2.11
CA ALA A 535 -12.80 -5.58 3.03
C ALA A 535 -12.16 -6.84 2.40
N GLY A 536 -11.83 -6.80 1.10
CA GLY A 536 -11.20 -7.90 0.38
C GLY A 536 -12.09 -9.14 0.19
N SER A 537 -11.47 -10.23 -0.27
CA SER A 537 -12.18 -11.46 -0.68
C SER A 537 -12.92 -12.19 0.45
N ALA A 538 -12.57 -11.95 1.71
CA ALA A 538 -13.18 -12.61 2.87
C ALA A 538 -13.95 -11.66 3.79
N GLY A 539 -14.11 -10.39 3.42
CA GLY A 539 -14.70 -9.33 4.24
C GLY A 539 -16.10 -9.63 4.75
N HIS A 540 -16.95 -10.29 3.93
CA HIS A 540 -18.29 -10.69 4.30
C HIS A 540 -18.35 -11.59 5.56
N LYS A 541 -17.37 -12.49 5.74
CA LYS A 541 -17.30 -13.38 6.91
C LYS A 541 -16.84 -12.60 8.15
N ALA A 542 -15.83 -11.75 7.99
CA ALA A 542 -15.32 -10.90 9.05
C ALA A 542 -16.43 -9.96 9.57
N LEU A 543 -17.13 -9.29 8.67
CA LEU A 543 -18.23 -8.40 8.99
C LEU A 543 -19.36 -9.13 9.72
N ALA A 544 -19.77 -10.31 9.24
CA ALA A 544 -20.80 -11.11 9.90
C ALA A 544 -20.37 -11.54 11.30
N ASN A 545 -19.09 -11.88 11.52
CA ASN A 545 -18.53 -12.21 12.82
C ASN A 545 -18.59 -11.02 13.79
N VAL A 546 -18.24 -9.82 13.32
CA VAL A 546 -18.31 -8.60 14.12
C VAL A 546 -19.77 -8.26 14.46
N LEU A 547 -20.65 -8.16 13.46
CA LEU A 547 -22.05 -7.77 13.67
C LEU A 547 -22.79 -8.73 14.60
N ALA A 548 -22.54 -10.05 14.49
CA ALA A 548 -23.16 -11.06 15.35
C ALA A 548 -22.43 -11.27 16.70
N GLY A 549 -21.34 -10.55 16.98
CA GLY A 549 -20.61 -10.60 18.24
C GLY A 549 -19.71 -11.82 18.43
N GLY A 550 -19.40 -12.55 17.36
CA GLY A 550 -18.37 -13.59 17.35
C GLY A 550 -16.96 -13.02 17.50
N VAL A 551 -16.77 -11.80 17.01
CA VAL A 551 -15.56 -11.00 17.18
C VAL A 551 -15.92 -9.66 17.82
N ASN A 552 -15.14 -9.22 18.78
CA ASN A 552 -15.24 -7.88 19.36
C ASN A 552 -14.41 -6.92 18.51
N PRO A 553 -15.01 -5.87 17.90
CA PRO A 553 -14.26 -4.94 17.05
C PRO A 553 -13.12 -4.29 17.80
N SER A 554 -11.97 -4.17 17.15
CA SER A 554 -10.76 -3.57 17.70
C SER A 554 -10.05 -2.63 16.77
N GLY A 555 -10.56 -2.47 15.54
CA GLY A 555 -10.00 -1.54 14.57
C GLY A 555 -10.10 -0.10 15.05
N LYS A 556 -9.11 0.71 14.65
CA LYS A 556 -9.01 2.14 14.92
C LYS A 556 -8.75 2.89 13.64
N LEU A 557 -9.37 4.04 13.45
CA LEU A 557 -9.21 4.86 12.25
C LEU A 557 -7.73 5.21 12.01
N ALA A 558 -7.22 4.90 10.83
CA ALA A 558 -5.90 5.33 10.38
C ALA A 558 -5.91 6.74 9.74
N MET A 559 -7.09 7.38 9.70
CA MET A 559 -7.29 8.74 9.23
C MET A 559 -8.44 9.43 9.95
N THR A 560 -8.40 10.76 9.98
CA THR A 560 -9.45 11.61 10.56
C THR A 560 -10.67 11.70 9.63
N PHE A 561 -11.87 11.57 10.18
CA PHE A 561 -13.13 11.81 9.46
C PHE A 561 -13.62 13.24 9.72
N PRO A 562 -13.70 14.10 8.71
CA PRO A 562 -14.15 15.47 8.85
C PRO A 562 -15.66 15.55 9.10
N ARG A 563 -16.12 16.61 9.78
CA ARG A 563 -17.56 16.94 9.81
C ARG A 563 -18.04 17.52 8.49
N SER A 564 -17.17 18.28 7.84
CA SER A 564 -17.41 18.97 6.59
C SER A 564 -16.07 19.17 5.85
N GLU A 565 -16.14 19.25 4.54
CA GLU A 565 -14.98 19.56 3.70
C GLU A 565 -14.40 20.95 4.00
N SER A 566 -15.21 21.88 4.55
CA SER A 566 -14.72 23.18 5.03
C SER A 566 -13.72 23.08 6.19
N ASP A 567 -13.60 21.92 6.82
CA ASP A 567 -12.64 21.69 7.90
C ASP A 567 -11.26 21.27 7.38
N LEU A 568 -11.17 20.87 6.11
CA LEU A 568 -9.92 20.44 5.47
C LEU A 568 -8.96 21.62 5.24
N PRO A 569 -7.64 21.38 5.17
CA PRO A 569 -6.66 22.39 4.78
C PRO A 569 -6.95 22.99 3.40
N ARG A 570 -7.44 22.18 2.49
CA ARG A 570 -7.86 22.56 1.13
C ARG A 570 -9.34 22.20 0.92
N PRO A 571 -10.28 23.08 1.29
CA PRO A 571 -11.71 22.80 1.16
C PRO A 571 -12.15 22.53 -0.29
N VAL A 572 -11.44 23.10 -1.27
CA VAL A 572 -11.71 22.94 -2.70
C VAL A 572 -10.47 22.38 -3.38
N ILE A 573 -10.64 21.30 -4.17
CA ILE A 573 -9.60 20.81 -5.06
C ILE A 573 -9.35 21.85 -6.16
N ALA A 574 -8.09 22.20 -6.40
CA ALA A 574 -7.74 23.09 -7.49
C ALA A 574 -8.22 22.50 -8.84
N PRO A 575 -8.97 23.26 -9.65
CA PRO A 575 -9.46 22.75 -10.93
C PRO A 575 -8.30 22.50 -11.90
N LEU A 576 -8.40 21.40 -12.65
CA LEU A 576 -7.46 21.11 -13.71
C LEU A 576 -7.51 22.20 -14.79
N PRO A 577 -6.36 22.72 -15.28
CA PRO A 577 -6.33 23.61 -16.44
C PRO A 577 -7.00 22.97 -17.66
N ALA A 578 -7.74 23.75 -18.44
CA ALA A 578 -8.51 23.22 -19.56
C ALA A 578 -7.64 22.56 -20.66
N ASP A 579 -6.40 22.99 -20.84
CA ASP A 579 -5.44 22.41 -21.76
C ASP A 579 -4.76 21.13 -21.21
N ALA A 580 -4.99 20.81 -19.93
CA ALA A 580 -4.50 19.60 -19.28
C ALA A 580 -5.57 18.51 -19.20
N GLU A 581 -6.84 18.80 -19.53
CA GLU A 581 -7.91 17.80 -19.55
C GLU A 581 -7.62 16.69 -20.59
N GLY A 582 -7.67 15.42 -20.15
CA GLY A 582 -7.43 14.26 -21.00
C GLY A 582 -5.97 14.05 -21.43
N GLN A 583 -5.03 14.83 -20.89
CA GLN A 583 -3.60 14.67 -21.16
C GLN A 583 -3.01 13.61 -20.22
N GLY A 584 -2.45 12.55 -20.79
CA GLY A 584 -1.65 11.56 -20.09
C GLY A 584 -0.16 11.85 -20.17
N ASN A 585 0.67 10.96 -19.64
CA ASN A 585 2.13 11.02 -19.73
C ASN A 585 2.63 11.16 -21.16
N ASP A 586 2.01 10.45 -22.12
CA ASP A 586 2.42 10.48 -23.52
C ASP A 586 2.32 11.89 -24.13
N SER A 587 1.33 12.68 -23.72
CA SER A 587 1.17 14.07 -24.16
C SER A 587 2.28 14.95 -23.61
N VAL A 588 2.68 14.76 -22.36
CA VAL A 588 3.79 15.48 -21.72
C VAL A 588 5.11 15.09 -22.37
N ASN A 589 5.33 13.81 -22.64
CA ASN A 589 6.55 13.28 -23.25
C ASN A 589 6.68 13.62 -24.75
N SER A 590 5.56 13.79 -25.47
CA SER A 590 5.56 14.18 -26.89
C SER A 590 5.92 15.65 -27.13
N GLY A 591 6.20 16.42 -26.08
CA GLY A 591 6.51 17.85 -26.16
C GLY A 591 5.28 18.73 -26.37
N THR A 592 4.08 18.19 -26.23
CA THR A 592 2.85 18.99 -26.18
C THR A 592 2.90 19.89 -24.95
N HIS A 593 2.79 21.19 -25.16
CA HIS A 593 2.79 22.13 -24.06
C HIS A 593 1.49 21.98 -23.27
N VAL A 594 1.60 21.42 -22.06
CA VAL A 594 0.51 21.35 -21.10
C VAL A 594 0.81 22.34 -19.98
N SER A 595 -0.16 23.15 -19.62
CA SER A 595 0.00 24.07 -18.49
C SER A 595 0.15 23.29 -17.20
N SER A 596 1.33 23.41 -16.57
CA SER A 596 1.53 22.95 -15.21
C SER A 596 0.73 23.86 -14.26
N TYR A 597 0.09 23.27 -13.26
CA TYR A 597 -0.56 24.04 -12.20
C TYR A 597 0.02 23.66 -10.83
N ALA A 598 0.07 24.65 -9.93
CA ALA A 598 0.62 24.47 -8.60
C ALA A 598 -0.49 24.12 -7.60
N VAL A 599 -0.21 23.13 -6.76
CA VAL A 599 -0.98 22.82 -5.56
C VAL A 599 -0.09 23.10 -4.36
N HIS A 600 -0.53 24.00 -3.50
CA HIS A 600 0.24 24.44 -2.33
C HIS A 600 -0.16 23.64 -1.10
N TYR A 601 0.83 23.08 -0.43
CA TYR A 601 0.68 22.37 0.84
C TYR A 601 1.09 23.31 2.00
N ASP A 602 0.32 24.41 2.14
CA ASP A 602 0.59 25.49 3.11
C ASP A 602 0.35 25.03 4.56
N GLU A 603 -0.38 23.93 4.77
CA GLU A 603 -0.53 23.30 6.09
C GLU A 603 0.79 22.74 6.63
N GLY A 604 1.80 22.64 5.80
CA GLY A 604 3.11 22.18 6.23
C GLY A 604 3.12 20.72 6.73
N PRO A 605 3.66 20.44 7.95
CA PRO A 605 3.67 19.11 8.55
C PRO A 605 2.32 18.73 9.20
N GLU A 606 1.32 19.61 9.18
CA GLU A 606 0.03 19.45 9.84
C GLU A 606 -0.91 18.53 9.02
N VAL A 607 -0.51 17.30 8.74
CA VAL A 607 -1.32 16.33 8.00
C VAL A 607 -2.35 15.68 8.92
N GLY A 608 -3.61 15.57 8.46
CA GLY A 608 -4.68 14.86 9.15
C GLY A 608 -4.96 15.40 10.56
N TYR A 609 -4.95 14.54 11.58
CA TYR A 609 -5.26 14.95 12.98
C TYR A 609 -4.39 16.08 13.50
N LYS A 610 -3.16 16.25 12.97
CA LYS A 610 -2.26 17.35 13.36
C LYS A 610 -2.83 18.69 12.95
N TRP A 611 -3.48 18.77 11.77
CA TRP A 611 -4.21 19.96 11.34
C TRP A 611 -5.38 20.29 12.27
N TYR A 612 -6.17 19.29 12.66
CA TYR A 612 -7.30 19.49 13.59
C TYR A 612 -6.81 19.98 14.95
N ASP A 613 -5.71 19.42 15.47
CA ASP A 613 -5.08 19.89 16.70
C ASP A 613 -4.62 21.35 16.59
N ALA A 614 -3.82 21.66 15.55
CA ALA A 614 -3.23 23.00 15.36
C ALA A 614 -4.30 24.06 15.16
N GLN A 615 -5.37 23.74 14.46
CA GLN A 615 -6.48 24.67 14.19
C GLN A 615 -7.59 24.64 15.27
N HIS A 616 -7.42 23.83 16.33
CA HIS A 616 -8.43 23.64 17.39
C HIS A 616 -9.81 23.25 16.85
N LYS A 617 -9.84 22.45 15.76
CA LYS A 617 -11.07 21.93 15.14
C LYS A 617 -11.45 20.57 15.74
N GLN A 618 -12.75 20.31 15.78
CA GLN A 618 -13.28 19.02 16.22
C GLN A 618 -13.74 18.20 15.01
N PRO A 619 -13.06 17.09 14.67
CA PRO A 619 -13.50 16.23 13.59
C PRO A 619 -14.82 15.50 13.93
N LEU A 620 -15.40 14.80 12.96
CA LEU A 620 -16.51 13.89 13.21
C LEU A 620 -16.03 12.67 14.01
N PHE A 621 -14.94 12.05 13.54
CA PHE A 621 -14.21 11.02 14.27
C PHE A 621 -12.71 11.31 14.17
N PRO A 622 -11.98 11.36 15.29
CA PRO A 622 -10.56 11.64 15.29
C PRO A 622 -9.73 10.44 14.82
N PHE A 623 -8.50 10.67 14.45
CA PHE A 623 -7.51 9.64 14.22
C PHE A 623 -7.36 8.72 15.44
N GLY A 624 -7.23 7.42 15.21
CA GLY A 624 -7.18 6.42 16.27
C GLY A 624 -8.53 6.07 16.90
N PHE A 625 -9.63 6.70 16.47
CA PHE A 625 -10.95 6.41 17.02
C PHE A 625 -11.45 5.02 16.60
N GLY A 626 -12.06 4.32 17.56
CA GLY A 626 -12.76 3.06 17.35
C GLY A 626 -13.32 2.56 18.67
N LEU A 627 -14.60 2.18 18.65
CA LEU A 627 -15.30 1.62 19.81
C LEU A 627 -15.11 0.09 19.89
N SER A 628 -15.40 -0.44 21.07
CA SER A 628 -15.40 -1.87 21.34
C SER A 628 -16.72 -2.28 21.99
N TYR A 629 -17.05 -3.58 22.02
CA TYR A 629 -18.15 -4.12 22.82
C TYR A 629 -17.82 -4.23 24.31
N THR A 630 -16.64 -3.75 24.71
CA THR A 630 -16.20 -3.59 26.10
C THR A 630 -15.65 -2.19 26.33
N SER A 631 -15.15 -1.89 27.52
CA SER A 631 -14.54 -0.60 27.84
C SER A 631 -13.17 -0.79 28.46
N TYR A 632 -12.31 0.22 28.33
CA TYR A 632 -10.95 0.17 28.84
C TYR A 632 -10.66 1.37 29.76
N ILE A 633 -9.85 1.14 30.78
CA ILE A 633 -9.45 2.12 31.78
C ILE A 633 -7.93 2.22 31.77
N TYR A 634 -7.41 3.41 31.60
CA TYR A 634 -5.99 3.72 31.60
C TYR A 634 -5.54 4.30 32.92
N SER A 635 -4.34 3.93 33.39
CA SER A 635 -3.79 4.44 34.66
C SER A 635 -2.28 4.32 34.74
N GLY A 636 -1.65 5.09 35.62
CA GLY A 636 -0.28 4.89 36.08
C GLY A 636 0.81 5.19 35.03
N LEU A 637 0.62 6.22 34.17
CA LEU A 637 1.62 6.59 33.20
C LEU A 637 2.91 7.09 33.84
N THR A 638 4.03 6.50 33.41
CA THR A 638 5.38 6.94 33.67
C THR A 638 6.18 6.96 32.36
N VAL A 639 7.12 7.90 32.22
CA VAL A 639 7.98 8.01 31.04
C VAL A 639 9.43 7.95 31.48
N ASP A 640 10.16 6.99 30.94
CA ASP A 640 11.62 6.89 31.09
C ASP A 640 12.28 7.72 29.97
N SER A 641 12.78 8.89 30.34
CA SER A 641 13.41 9.82 29.37
C SER A 641 14.72 9.30 28.77
N SER A 642 15.47 8.46 29.51
CA SER A 642 16.72 7.89 29.02
C SER A 642 16.50 6.77 28.01
N ALA A 643 15.55 5.89 28.30
CA ALA A 643 15.17 4.78 27.41
C ALA A 643 14.15 5.18 26.36
N LYS A 644 13.56 6.37 26.44
CA LYS A 644 12.43 6.84 25.59
C LYS A 644 11.29 5.81 25.55
N VAL A 645 10.74 5.48 26.73
CA VAL A 645 9.72 4.46 26.89
C VAL A 645 8.59 4.99 27.76
N ALA A 646 7.35 4.86 27.31
CA ALA A 646 6.15 5.06 28.11
C ALA A 646 5.68 3.74 28.74
N ARG A 647 5.35 3.76 30.04
CA ARG A 647 4.78 2.62 30.77
C ARG A 647 3.49 3.05 31.47
N PHE A 648 2.45 2.26 31.31
CA PHE A 648 1.12 2.50 31.90
C PHE A 648 0.37 1.18 32.05
N THR A 649 -0.81 1.24 32.66
CA THR A 649 -1.69 0.08 32.81
C THR A 649 -2.97 0.28 32.03
N VAL A 650 -3.40 -0.74 31.28
CA VAL A 650 -4.72 -0.83 30.66
C VAL A 650 -5.51 -1.95 31.36
N LYS A 651 -6.76 -1.66 31.73
CA LYS A 651 -7.70 -2.59 32.32
C LYS A 651 -8.95 -2.70 31.47
N ASN A 652 -9.43 -3.91 31.24
CA ASN A 652 -10.76 -4.15 30.70
C ASN A 652 -11.80 -3.91 31.78
N GLY A 653 -12.58 -2.84 31.68
CA GLY A 653 -13.60 -2.44 32.62
C GLY A 653 -14.99 -3.05 32.35
N GLY A 654 -15.16 -3.75 31.23
CA GLY A 654 -16.44 -4.35 30.83
C GLY A 654 -16.53 -5.86 31.13
N ASN A 655 -17.52 -6.48 30.49
CA ASN A 655 -17.87 -7.89 30.72
C ASN A 655 -17.57 -8.83 29.55
N ARG A 656 -16.89 -8.34 28.49
CA ARG A 656 -16.43 -9.10 27.33
C ARG A 656 -14.92 -9.01 27.20
N ALA A 657 -14.29 -10.08 26.74
CA ALA A 657 -12.91 -10.02 26.28
C ALA A 657 -12.81 -9.11 25.06
N GLY A 658 -11.69 -8.39 24.93
CA GLY A 658 -11.47 -7.51 23.80
C GLY A 658 -10.03 -7.05 23.70
N THR A 659 -9.70 -6.47 22.56
CA THR A 659 -8.38 -5.91 22.28
C THR A 659 -8.48 -4.40 22.23
N GLU A 660 -7.62 -3.72 22.99
CA GLU A 660 -7.43 -2.28 22.93
C GLU A 660 -6.15 -1.94 22.20
N ILE A 661 -6.16 -0.84 21.46
CA ILE A 661 -4.97 -0.21 20.90
C ILE A 661 -4.69 1.02 21.74
N ALA A 662 -3.64 0.94 22.56
CA ALA A 662 -3.21 2.04 23.40
C ALA A 662 -2.21 2.91 22.63
N GLU A 663 -2.60 4.12 22.36
CA GLU A 663 -1.86 5.09 21.55
C GLU A 663 -1.09 6.05 22.44
N VAL A 664 0.15 6.35 22.06
CA VAL A 664 1.05 7.27 22.76
C VAL A 664 1.39 8.42 21.83
N TYR A 665 1.12 9.63 22.27
CA TYR A 665 1.42 10.86 21.55
C TYR A 665 2.39 11.73 22.33
N ALA A 666 3.10 12.61 21.62
CA ALA A 666 3.94 13.63 22.26
C ALA A 666 3.76 14.99 21.57
N THR A 667 3.76 16.06 22.36
CA THR A 667 3.89 17.42 21.85
C THR A 667 5.29 17.93 22.07
N LEU A 668 5.77 18.79 21.18
CA LEU A 668 7.06 19.44 21.33
C LEU A 668 7.11 20.34 22.57
N PRO A 669 8.31 20.71 23.07
CA PRO A 669 8.45 21.61 24.22
C PRO A 669 7.73 22.93 24.02
N LYS A 670 7.24 23.50 25.12
CA LYS A 670 6.64 24.86 25.12
C LYS A 670 7.64 25.88 24.57
N GLY A 671 7.17 26.66 23.60
CA GLY A 671 8.01 27.64 22.89
C GLY A 671 8.47 27.17 21.52
N SER A 672 8.15 25.93 21.10
CA SER A 672 8.16 25.55 19.69
C SER A 672 6.97 26.22 18.97
N ASP A 673 7.12 26.43 17.68
CA ASP A 673 6.05 26.99 16.83
C ASP A 673 4.94 25.98 16.49
N GLU A 674 5.00 24.76 17.07
CA GLU A 674 4.03 23.69 16.83
C GLU A 674 2.99 23.58 17.94
N HIS A 675 1.74 23.42 17.54
CA HIS A 675 0.58 23.35 18.43
C HIS A 675 -0.21 22.03 18.28
N PHE A 676 0.43 20.97 17.82
CA PHE A 676 -0.17 19.65 17.64
C PHE A 676 0.66 18.55 18.33
N LYS A 677 0.01 17.42 18.59
CA LYS A 677 0.69 16.22 19.06
C LYS A 677 1.05 15.30 17.87
N ARG A 678 2.05 14.46 18.06
CA ARG A 678 2.54 13.49 17.11
C ARG A 678 2.40 12.10 17.71
N LEU A 679 1.88 11.12 16.93
CA LEU A 679 1.92 9.71 17.33
C LEU A 679 3.39 9.31 17.48
N VAL A 680 3.77 8.74 18.62
CA VAL A 680 5.14 8.33 18.93
C VAL A 680 5.28 6.84 19.17
N GLY A 681 4.16 6.12 19.26
CA GLY A 681 4.10 4.67 19.42
C GLY A 681 2.72 4.18 19.83
N TRP A 682 2.52 2.88 19.75
CA TRP A 682 1.27 2.23 20.17
C TRP A 682 1.50 0.78 20.61
N LYS A 683 0.48 0.19 21.24
CA LYS A 683 0.48 -1.24 21.58
C LYS A 683 -0.93 -1.81 21.55
N ARG A 684 -1.10 -2.94 20.87
CA ARG A 684 -2.30 -3.78 20.98
C ARG A 684 -2.23 -4.61 22.26
N VAL A 685 -3.33 -4.67 22.99
CA VAL A 685 -3.43 -5.37 24.28
C VAL A 685 -4.77 -6.12 24.35
N THR A 686 -4.72 -7.44 24.40
CA THR A 686 -5.93 -8.28 24.53
C THR A 686 -6.15 -8.64 25.98
N LEU A 687 -7.36 -8.34 26.50
CA LEU A 687 -7.70 -8.47 27.92
C LEU A 687 -9.01 -9.22 28.10
N ALA A 688 -9.01 -10.18 29.02
CA ALA A 688 -10.24 -10.78 29.54
C ALA A 688 -11.05 -9.75 30.39
N PRO A 689 -12.34 -9.99 30.65
CA PRO A 689 -13.13 -9.13 31.53
C PRO A 689 -12.47 -8.92 32.90
N GLY A 690 -12.29 -7.67 33.32
CA GLY A 690 -11.65 -7.28 34.56
C GLY A 690 -10.13 -7.39 34.60
N GLU A 691 -9.50 -7.97 33.60
CA GLU A 691 -8.04 -8.11 33.51
C GLU A 691 -7.35 -6.76 33.35
N SER A 692 -6.16 -6.65 33.95
CA SER A 692 -5.28 -5.49 33.85
C SER A 692 -3.90 -5.94 33.37
N GLN A 693 -3.31 -5.18 32.43
CA GLN A 693 -1.95 -5.43 31.93
C GLN A 693 -1.10 -4.18 31.99
N SER A 694 0.14 -4.33 32.43
CA SER A 694 1.16 -3.29 32.29
C SER A 694 1.64 -3.25 30.83
N VAL A 695 1.57 -2.08 30.20
CA VAL A 695 1.90 -1.84 28.82
C VAL A 695 3.18 -1.04 28.74
N THR A 696 4.08 -1.42 27.84
CA THR A 696 5.33 -0.71 27.56
C THR A 696 5.36 -0.36 26.09
N VAL A 697 5.50 0.93 25.79
CA VAL A 697 5.56 1.45 24.41
C VAL A 697 6.87 2.21 24.22
N PRO A 698 7.74 1.76 23.32
CA PRO A 698 8.88 2.57 22.88
C PRO A 698 8.38 3.85 22.18
N ILE A 699 9.03 4.95 22.47
CA ILE A 699 8.77 6.24 21.80
C ILE A 699 9.78 6.35 20.65
N ASP A 700 9.27 6.45 19.41
CA ASP A 700 10.14 6.59 18.24
C ASP A 700 10.81 7.96 18.22
N PRO A 701 12.16 8.01 18.28
CA PRO A 701 12.87 9.28 18.34
C PRO A 701 12.80 10.10 17.04
N ARG A 702 12.50 9.47 15.90
CA ARG A 702 12.41 10.17 14.61
C ARG A 702 11.28 11.18 14.59
N VAL A 703 10.13 10.82 15.17
CA VAL A 703 8.95 11.70 15.21
C VAL A 703 9.04 12.80 16.29
N LEU A 704 10.05 12.78 17.15
CA LEU A 704 10.32 13.84 18.13
C LEU A 704 11.20 14.95 17.58
N GLN A 705 11.78 14.77 16.41
CA GLN A 705 12.66 15.74 15.77
C GLN A 705 11.90 16.68 14.86
N THR A 706 12.46 17.86 14.63
CA THR A 706 12.03 18.82 13.62
C THR A 706 13.13 19.01 12.59
N PHE A 707 12.74 19.26 11.34
CA PHE A 707 13.71 19.53 10.28
C PHE A 707 13.89 21.04 10.10
N ASP A 708 15.13 21.50 10.10
CA ASP A 708 15.49 22.90 9.89
C ASP A 708 15.91 23.10 8.43
N ASP A 709 15.07 23.83 7.67
CA ASP A 709 15.29 24.14 6.26
C ASP A 709 16.58 24.95 6.02
N SER A 710 17.00 25.75 7.01
CA SER A 710 18.18 26.62 6.88
C SER A 710 19.50 25.88 7.00
N THR A 711 19.56 24.87 7.86
CA THR A 711 20.73 24.03 8.10
C THR A 711 20.66 22.70 7.39
N ASN A 712 19.48 22.35 6.83
CA ASN A 712 19.17 21.06 6.21
C ASN A 712 19.49 19.90 7.15
N ALA A 713 19.04 19.99 8.40
CA ALA A 713 19.35 19.04 9.46
C ALA A 713 18.16 18.76 10.39
N TRP A 714 18.11 17.53 10.89
CA TRP A 714 17.17 17.11 11.92
C TRP A 714 17.67 17.49 13.31
N ASN A 715 16.79 18.09 14.12
CA ASN A 715 17.11 18.59 15.45
C ASN A 715 16.07 18.14 16.48
N PHE A 716 16.53 17.79 17.69
CA PHE A 716 15.63 17.72 18.83
C PHE A 716 15.42 19.12 19.40
N ALA A 717 14.19 19.51 19.63
CA ALA A 717 13.90 20.69 20.44
C ALA A 717 14.27 20.37 21.90
N ALA A 718 15.26 21.09 22.45
CA ALA A 718 15.66 20.89 23.84
C ALA A 718 14.52 21.31 24.79
N GLY A 719 14.21 20.49 25.80
CA GLY A 719 13.18 20.81 26.75
C GLY A 719 12.31 19.64 27.20
N GLU A 720 11.12 19.99 27.66
CA GLU A 720 10.16 19.04 28.21
C GLU A 720 9.01 18.82 27.22
N TYR A 721 8.93 17.61 26.65
CA TYR A 721 7.85 17.15 25.79
C TYR A 721 6.70 16.65 26.67
N GLU A 722 5.46 16.99 26.31
CA GLU A 722 4.29 16.40 26.95
C GLU A 722 3.92 15.09 26.27
N VAL A 723 3.96 13.98 27.00
CA VAL A 723 3.54 12.67 26.54
C VAL A 723 2.14 12.38 27.05
N VAL A 724 1.22 12.04 26.15
CA VAL A 724 -0.15 11.67 26.47
C VAL A 724 -0.48 10.28 25.94
N VAL A 725 -1.35 9.56 26.67
CA VAL A 725 -1.73 8.18 26.34
C VAL A 725 -3.23 8.02 26.39
N GLY A 726 -3.78 7.35 25.41
CA GLY A 726 -5.20 7.06 25.37
C GLY A 726 -5.64 6.13 24.26
N SER A 727 -6.91 6.23 23.91
CA SER A 727 -7.59 5.35 22.93
C SER A 727 -7.81 6.00 21.57
N SER A 728 -7.44 7.27 21.41
CA SER A 728 -7.48 8.02 20.15
C SER A 728 -6.74 9.35 20.32
N SER A 729 -6.52 10.08 19.25
CA SER A 729 -5.89 11.41 19.31
C SER A 729 -6.66 12.41 20.20
N ASP A 730 -7.98 12.30 20.32
CA ASP A 730 -8.81 13.17 21.15
C ASP A 730 -9.06 12.68 22.56
N ASN A 731 -8.87 11.38 22.82
CA ASN A 731 -9.12 10.77 24.12
C ASN A 731 -7.83 10.24 24.75
N THR A 732 -7.07 11.15 25.37
CA THR A 732 -5.77 10.89 25.99
C THR A 732 -5.80 11.20 27.49
N PRO A 733 -6.42 10.34 28.33
CA PRO A 733 -6.63 10.64 29.76
C PRO A 733 -5.36 10.66 30.61
N LEU A 734 -4.25 10.11 30.13
CA LEU A 734 -3.00 10.10 30.89
C LEU A 734 -1.99 11.08 30.31
N LYS A 735 -1.20 11.69 31.21
CA LYS A 735 -0.23 12.73 30.89
C LYS A 735 1.03 12.60 31.73
N ALA A 736 2.19 12.72 31.10
CA ALA A 736 3.51 12.74 31.74
C ALA A 736 4.50 13.55 30.91
N SER A 737 5.72 13.75 31.42
CA SER A 737 6.75 14.51 30.72
C SER A 737 7.89 13.57 30.25
N LEU A 738 8.40 13.88 29.05
CA LEU A 738 9.64 13.33 28.49
C LEU A 738 10.65 14.46 28.37
N ARG A 739 11.80 14.34 29.01
CA ARG A 739 12.87 15.33 28.91
C ARG A 739 13.90 14.92 27.87
N VAL A 740 14.13 15.80 26.89
CA VAL A 740 15.17 15.67 25.88
C VAL A 740 16.21 16.77 26.14
N GLN A 741 17.49 16.36 26.20
CA GLN A 741 18.62 17.25 26.48
C GLN A 741 19.31 17.68 25.20
#